data_0ef62ea069e485ac2a64d346199ba249
#
_entry.id   0ef62ea069e485ac2a64d346199ba249
#
_cell.length_a   1.000
_cell.length_b   1.000
_cell.length_c   1.000
_cell.angle_alpha   90.00
_cell.angle_beta   90.00
_cell.angle_gamma   90.00
#
_symmetry.space_group_name_H-M   'P 1'
#
loop_
_entity.id
_entity.type
_entity.pdbx_description
1 polymer ?
#
loop_
_entity_poly.entity_id
_entity_poly.type
_entity_poly.pdbx_seq_one_letter_code
_entity_poly.pdbx_strand_id
1 'polypeptide(L)'
;MKYILLTLITFLLFCNAARSQTIRGTVNGVENEQTIPLVGAYVIWKGTGHGTITDADGNFELDTDASTTVLVANYVGYVADTVDVVGESTHNFMLNSITMEDVDVRARRVGSSLNRRAAMVTVDISSAELCKAACCNLGESFETNASVDVTYADAATGARTIQMLGLSGRYVQMLTENVPNLRGIASPFGLSYVPGPWMDGIQVSKGVGTVVNGYEAFTGQINIEFKKPVNDEIVSANIFGSSSGRLEANAFTALRVASKLTTAFIVNYAQDFVTMDENDDDFRDEPQTRQINLLNRWNYHTDGYTWQLVVKTLNERRIGGHVDFDDDEPSETLYGVYINTDRVESWMKNGFIFSDQANLGIATGYIYHNQKSFFGHKSYSGTQHSYNINAIFNATSTDETHSLHAGISSQGDFYGERIVFAEDTERQHFSLDDYSIGAFGQYTLKLDEYLTIIAGLRVDWNNNYDAFVTPRLHVRFAPCEKTILRLAAGKGYRTASLFAENNYMLSSAREWQFDEHYGRETAWNFGINVTQYINLWDNELMLNAEYYRTEFGDQMVTDMDISPRVLKAYFSTSRSYADNVQIEGKYTLFRGFDITAAWRWNEAKQTLGGRRRQRPLVSRYKGLVTLSYVTPLKTWQFDANVQFNGSGRIPTTEGNPEEYMRDTEFDGYQMYNAQITKWFRHWSIYAGVENIGNFMQDDPIIAGDDPYGTYFDGSMIWGPLMSRKFYVGLRWSLERDY
;
A
#
# COMPACT_ATOMS: atom_id res chain seq x y z
N MET A 1 61.42 -43.92 -4.17
CA MET A 1 60.02 -44.36 -4.52
C MET A 1 59.34 -45.17 -3.41
N LYS A 2 59.99 -46.05 -2.64
CA LYS A 2 59.36 -46.83 -1.59
C LYS A 2 58.82 -46.01 -0.40
N TYR A 3 59.47 -44.90 -0.02
CA TYR A 3 59.05 -44.06 1.11
C TYR A 3 57.95 -43.06 0.79
N ILE A 4 57.77 -42.68 -0.50
CA ILE A 4 56.69 -41.82 -0.96
C ILE A 4 55.34 -42.59 -1.02
N LEU A 5 55.42 -43.90 -1.34
CA LEU A 5 54.23 -44.75 -1.37
C LEU A 5 53.71 -45.07 0.04
N LEU A 6 54.63 -45.19 1.03
CA LEU A 6 54.28 -45.49 2.40
C LEU A 6 53.66 -44.25 3.11
N THR A 7 54.11 -43.04 2.79
CA THR A 7 53.51 -41.78 3.28
C THR A 7 52.16 -41.47 2.65
N LEU A 8 51.96 -41.86 1.38
CA LEU A 8 50.67 -41.71 0.72
C LEU A 8 49.63 -42.69 1.27
N ILE A 9 50.04 -43.93 1.58
CA ILE A 9 49.15 -44.94 2.20
C ILE A 9 48.82 -44.58 3.63
N THR A 10 49.73 -44.02 4.41
CA THR A 10 49.45 -43.51 5.78
C THR A 10 48.53 -42.30 5.76
N PHE A 11 48.66 -41.39 4.76
CA PHE A 11 47.78 -40.24 4.61
C PHE A 11 46.35 -40.67 4.16
N LEU A 12 46.24 -41.69 3.33
CA LEU A 12 44.96 -42.24 2.89
C LEU A 12 44.23 -43.04 4.01
N LEU A 13 44.95 -43.58 4.98
CA LEU A 13 44.38 -44.29 6.15
C LEU A 13 43.96 -43.33 7.27
N PHE A 14 44.45 -42.10 7.31
CA PHE A 14 44.03 -41.06 8.26
C PHE A 14 42.82 -40.25 7.79
N CYS A 15 42.43 -40.33 6.51
CA CYS A 15 41.25 -39.64 5.98
C CYS A 15 39.92 -40.39 6.18
N ASN A 16 39.90 -41.49 6.89
CA ASN A 16 38.68 -42.30 7.10
C ASN A 16 38.13 -42.34 8.51
N ALA A 17 38.37 -41.34 9.35
CA ALA A 17 37.93 -41.37 10.74
C ALA A 17 37.26 -40.09 11.24
N ALA A 18 36.51 -39.41 10.41
CA ALA A 18 35.54 -38.42 10.89
C ALA A 18 34.21 -38.63 10.13
N ARG A 19 33.54 -39.72 10.42
CA ARG A 19 32.10 -39.77 10.15
C ARG A 19 31.45 -38.93 11.24
N SER A 20 31.05 -37.73 10.90
CA SER A 20 30.04 -37.01 11.63
C SER A 20 28.83 -37.95 11.76
N GLN A 21 28.41 -38.26 12.97
CA GLN A 21 27.17 -38.98 13.18
C GLN A 21 26.06 -37.99 12.91
N THR A 22 25.18 -38.25 11.98
CA THR A 22 24.00 -37.46 11.69
C THR A 22 22.80 -38.09 12.37
N ILE A 23 21.93 -37.27 12.96
CA ILE A 23 20.58 -37.65 13.37
C ILE A 23 19.60 -37.26 12.26
N ARG A 24 18.67 -38.15 11.97
CA ARG A 24 17.62 -37.95 10.96
C ARG A 24 16.25 -38.19 11.57
N GLY A 25 15.21 -37.66 10.92
CA GLY A 25 13.85 -37.96 11.37
C GLY A 25 12.83 -37.11 10.63
N THR A 26 11.61 -37.13 11.14
CA THR A 26 10.52 -36.32 10.62
C THR A 26 9.95 -35.43 11.72
N VAL A 27 9.44 -34.29 11.34
CA VAL A 27 8.61 -33.46 12.22
C VAL A 27 7.21 -33.42 11.62
N ASN A 28 6.26 -33.99 12.32
CA ASN A 28 4.86 -34.04 11.94
C ASN A 28 4.02 -33.27 12.96
N GLY A 29 2.94 -32.67 12.51
CA GLY A 29 1.93 -32.04 13.36
C GLY A 29 0.65 -32.85 13.38
N VAL A 30 -0.11 -32.74 14.48
CA VAL A 30 -1.47 -33.26 14.58
C VAL A 30 -2.45 -32.10 14.44
N GLU A 31 -3.24 -32.14 13.37
CA GLU A 31 -4.27 -31.13 13.09
C GLU A 31 -5.58 -31.87 12.72
N ASN A 32 -6.68 -31.58 13.43
CA ASN A 32 -8.00 -32.20 13.22
C ASN A 32 -7.97 -33.74 13.14
N GLU A 33 -7.19 -34.40 14.02
CA GLU A 33 -6.96 -35.83 14.05
C GLU A 33 -6.20 -36.42 12.84
N GLN A 34 -5.65 -35.55 11.97
CA GLN A 34 -4.79 -35.98 10.87
C GLN A 34 -3.33 -35.61 11.17
N THR A 35 -2.43 -36.49 10.78
CA THR A 35 -0.99 -36.26 10.88
C THR A 35 -0.52 -35.61 9.56
N ILE A 36 0.07 -34.42 9.66
CA ILE A 36 0.60 -33.69 8.52
C ILE A 36 2.11 -33.42 8.69
N PRO A 37 2.93 -33.55 7.65
CA PRO A 37 4.33 -33.19 7.73
C PRO A 37 4.49 -31.66 7.87
N LEU A 38 5.32 -31.22 8.82
CA LEU A 38 5.58 -29.80 9.07
C LEU A 38 6.80 -29.37 8.28
N VAL A 39 6.54 -28.69 7.17
CA VAL A 39 7.56 -28.18 6.26
C VAL A 39 8.18 -26.89 6.79
N GLY A 40 9.51 -26.84 6.94
CA GLY A 40 10.19 -25.67 7.50
C GLY A 40 10.15 -25.61 9.03
N ALA A 41 9.85 -26.73 9.71
CA ALA A 41 9.99 -26.81 11.15
C ALA A 41 11.47 -26.75 11.55
N TYR A 42 11.78 -25.99 12.60
CA TYR A 42 13.14 -25.86 13.13
C TYR A 42 13.45 -27.05 14.02
N VAL A 43 14.60 -27.71 13.78
CA VAL A 43 15.15 -28.74 14.64
C VAL A 43 16.56 -28.30 15.04
N ILE A 44 16.75 -28.01 16.34
CA ILE A 44 18.00 -27.42 16.85
C ILE A 44 18.52 -28.18 18.06
N TRP A 45 19.84 -28.21 18.25
CA TRP A 45 20.48 -28.65 19.48
C TRP A 45 20.29 -27.61 20.58
N LYS A 46 19.68 -27.98 21.68
CA LYS A 46 19.33 -27.08 22.79
C LYS A 46 20.55 -26.30 23.32
N GLY A 47 20.45 -24.97 23.32
CA GLY A 47 21.50 -24.09 23.81
C GLY A 47 22.69 -23.89 22.85
N THR A 48 22.56 -24.35 21.60
CA THR A 48 23.57 -24.16 20.55
C THR A 48 22.94 -23.39 19.38
N GLY A 49 23.75 -22.82 18.50
CA GLY A 49 23.27 -22.29 17.22
C GLY A 49 23.21 -23.33 16.09
N HIS A 50 23.30 -24.62 16.41
CA HIS A 50 23.39 -25.72 15.46
C HIS A 50 22.00 -26.34 15.24
N GLY A 51 21.39 -26.15 14.07
CA GLY A 51 20.07 -26.65 13.74
C GLY A 51 19.87 -26.81 12.25
N THR A 52 18.73 -27.37 11.89
CA THR A 52 18.26 -27.56 10.50
C THR A 52 16.79 -27.26 10.40
N ILE A 53 16.27 -27.19 9.19
CA ILE A 53 14.83 -27.09 8.90
C ILE A 53 14.36 -28.33 8.15
N THR A 54 13.10 -28.71 8.34
CA THR A 54 12.50 -29.84 7.64
C THR A 54 12.24 -29.52 6.17
N ASP A 55 12.37 -30.54 5.33
CA ASP A 55 12.03 -30.51 3.89
C ASP A 55 10.51 -30.57 3.63
N ALA A 56 10.13 -30.70 2.34
CA ALA A 56 8.74 -30.74 1.90
C ALA A 56 7.94 -31.95 2.44
N ASP A 57 8.61 -33.00 2.84
CA ASP A 57 8.02 -34.20 3.41
C ASP A 57 8.16 -34.23 4.96
N GLY A 58 8.59 -33.12 5.57
CA GLY A 58 8.81 -32.98 6.99
C GLY A 58 10.09 -33.66 7.50
N ASN A 59 10.99 -34.12 6.62
CA ASN A 59 12.22 -34.79 7.04
C ASN A 59 13.31 -33.77 7.40
N PHE A 60 14.14 -34.14 8.37
CA PHE A 60 15.33 -33.39 8.74
C PHE A 60 16.56 -34.30 8.81
N GLU A 61 17.71 -33.69 8.58
CA GLU A 61 19.02 -34.28 8.79
C GLU A 61 19.92 -33.26 9.47
N LEU A 62 20.51 -33.61 10.61
CA LEU A 62 21.31 -32.70 11.43
C LEU A 62 22.53 -33.44 11.97
N ASP A 63 23.71 -32.84 11.86
CA ASP A 63 24.94 -33.36 12.42
C ASP A 63 24.90 -33.31 13.94
N THR A 64 25.41 -34.38 14.62
CA THR A 64 25.44 -34.43 16.10
C THR A 64 26.34 -33.34 16.66
N ASP A 65 25.89 -32.71 17.74
CA ASP A 65 26.67 -31.73 18.50
C ASP A 65 27.31 -32.37 19.72
N ALA A 66 28.60 -32.13 19.91
CA ALA A 66 29.33 -32.72 21.04
C ALA A 66 29.01 -32.06 22.40
N SER A 67 28.34 -30.92 22.38
CA SER A 67 28.05 -30.13 23.60
C SER A 67 26.70 -30.47 24.25
N THR A 68 25.77 -31.11 23.52
CA THR A 68 24.45 -31.44 24.01
C THR A 68 23.85 -32.66 23.31
N THR A 69 23.01 -33.41 24.03
CA THR A 69 22.23 -34.54 23.50
C THR A 69 20.74 -34.19 23.35
N VAL A 70 20.37 -32.95 23.68
CA VAL A 70 18.97 -32.52 23.71
C VAL A 70 18.61 -31.82 22.42
N LEU A 71 17.65 -32.37 21.69
CA LEU A 71 17.11 -31.88 20.45
C LEU A 71 15.77 -31.18 20.68
N VAL A 72 15.55 -30.06 20.06
CA VAL A 72 14.30 -29.28 20.14
C VAL A 72 13.73 -29.11 18.74
N ALA A 73 12.46 -29.53 18.57
CA ALA A 73 11.70 -29.21 17.36
C ALA A 73 10.68 -28.12 17.66
N ASN A 74 10.63 -27.10 16.80
CA ASN A 74 9.71 -25.97 16.92
C ASN A 74 9.11 -25.61 15.55
N TYR A 75 7.83 -25.31 15.56
CA TYR A 75 7.11 -24.84 14.37
C TYR A 75 6.05 -23.83 14.76
N VAL A 76 5.85 -22.79 13.95
CA VAL A 76 4.88 -21.72 14.23
C VAL A 76 3.47 -22.30 14.32
N GLY A 77 2.79 -22.11 15.45
CA GLY A 77 1.46 -22.65 15.70
C GLY A 77 1.44 -24.03 16.37
N TYR A 78 2.60 -24.58 16.76
CA TYR A 78 2.72 -25.86 17.46
C TYR A 78 3.52 -25.72 18.76
N VAL A 79 3.20 -26.59 19.75
CA VAL A 79 3.98 -26.65 20.97
C VAL A 79 5.34 -27.27 20.66
N ALA A 80 6.41 -26.54 20.98
CA ALA A 80 7.76 -27.06 20.81
C ALA A 80 7.96 -28.34 21.62
N ASP A 81 8.58 -29.35 21.01
CA ASP A 81 8.91 -30.63 21.68
C ASP A 81 10.42 -30.73 21.87
N THR A 82 10.81 -31.28 22.99
CA THR A 82 12.22 -31.40 23.42
C THR A 82 12.50 -32.81 23.82
N VAL A 83 13.52 -33.45 23.22
CA VAL A 83 13.89 -34.84 23.46
C VAL A 83 15.37 -34.99 23.71
N ASP A 84 15.76 -35.91 24.57
CA ASP A 84 17.14 -36.33 24.76
C ASP A 84 17.43 -37.57 23.88
N VAL A 85 18.24 -37.40 22.85
CA VAL A 85 18.50 -38.41 21.81
C VAL A 85 19.83 -39.15 22.02
N VAL A 86 20.17 -39.47 23.26
CA VAL A 86 21.43 -40.19 23.61
C VAL A 86 21.52 -41.52 22.85
N GLY A 87 22.46 -41.59 21.88
CA GLY A 87 22.73 -42.82 21.12
C GLY A 87 21.70 -43.15 20.03
N GLU A 88 20.74 -42.28 19.75
CA GLU A 88 19.81 -42.41 18.64
C GLU A 88 20.41 -41.86 17.36
N SER A 89 20.16 -42.49 16.23
CA SER A 89 20.47 -41.99 14.89
C SER A 89 19.25 -41.49 14.12
N THR A 90 18.06 -41.77 14.65
CA THR A 90 16.76 -41.36 14.07
C THR A 90 15.77 -41.01 15.17
N HIS A 91 15.09 -39.87 15.02
CA HIS A 91 14.01 -39.43 15.90
C HIS A 91 12.90 -38.74 15.14
N ASN A 92 11.63 -39.07 15.42
CA ASN A 92 10.48 -38.47 14.80
C ASN A 92 9.71 -37.62 15.83
N PHE A 93 9.55 -36.35 15.56
CA PHE A 93 8.75 -35.45 16.36
C PHE A 93 7.29 -35.48 15.96
N MET A 94 6.41 -35.40 16.95
CA MET A 94 4.98 -35.24 16.77
C MET A 94 4.54 -33.99 17.53
N LEU A 95 4.47 -32.87 16.88
CA LEU A 95 4.11 -31.62 17.50
C LEU A 95 2.59 -31.49 17.58
N ASN A 96 2.10 -31.18 18.76
CA ASN A 96 0.67 -30.87 18.95
C ASN A 96 0.44 -29.41 18.55
N SER A 97 -0.57 -29.16 17.72
CA SER A 97 -0.98 -27.81 17.43
C SER A 97 -1.32 -27.07 18.73
N ILE A 98 -0.89 -25.84 18.86
CA ILE A 98 -1.30 -25.01 19.97
C ILE A 98 -2.80 -24.75 19.75
N THR A 99 -3.64 -25.57 20.33
CA THR A 99 -5.07 -25.31 20.46
C THR A 99 -5.26 -24.19 21.50
N MET A 100 -4.85 -22.98 21.16
CA MET A 100 -5.31 -21.82 21.85
C MET A 100 -6.69 -21.47 21.29
N GLU A 101 -7.62 -21.09 22.14
CA GLU A 101 -8.85 -20.38 21.72
C GLU A 101 -8.53 -19.17 20.82
N ASP A 102 -7.28 -18.70 20.82
CA ASP A 102 -6.74 -17.66 19.93
C ASP A 102 -6.43 -18.12 18.47
N VAL A 103 -6.24 -19.41 18.19
CA VAL A 103 -5.97 -19.89 16.81
C VAL A 103 -7.24 -19.87 15.97
N ASP A 104 -8.38 -20.09 16.58
CA ASP A 104 -9.69 -19.95 15.91
C ASP A 104 -9.95 -18.47 15.49
N VAL A 105 -9.36 -17.50 16.18
CA VAL A 105 -9.39 -16.07 15.84
C VAL A 105 -8.47 -15.75 14.66
N ARG A 106 -7.33 -16.44 14.46
CA ARG A 106 -6.47 -16.23 13.28
C ARG A 106 -7.08 -16.80 12.01
N ALA A 107 -7.75 -17.93 12.06
CA ALA A 107 -8.49 -18.50 10.93
C ALA A 107 -9.72 -17.65 10.53
N ARG A 108 -10.22 -16.78 11.44
CA ARG A 108 -11.34 -15.85 11.20
C ARG A 108 -10.91 -14.46 10.73
N ARG A 109 -9.62 -14.10 10.71
CA ARG A 109 -9.14 -12.81 10.20
C ARG A 109 -9.13 -12.74 8.67
N VAL A 110 -10.19 -13.24 8.07
CA VAL A 110 -10.50 -13.00 6.66
C VAL A 110 -11.20 -11.65 6.59
N GLY A 111 -10.45 -10.60 6.22
CA GLY A 111 -11.03 -9.26 6.09
C GLY A 111 -10.07 -8.15 6.50
N SER A 112 -10.62 -6.95 6.67
CA SER A 112 -9.92 -5.79 7.23
C SER A 112 -9.88 -5.90 8.75
N SER A 113 -8.71 -5.81 9.37
CA SER A 113 -8.54 -5.94 10.82
C SER A 113 -7.61 -4.86 11.41
N LEU A 114 -8.05 -4.27 12.53
CA LEU A 114 -7.20 -3.40 13.33
C LEU A 114 -6.18 -4.25 14.10
N ASN A 115 -4.89 -3.94 13.94
CA ASN A 115 -3.83 -4.68 14.62
C ASN A 115 -3.83 -4.35 16.13
N ARG A 116 -4.22 -5.31 16.97
CA ARG A 116 -4.32 -5.12 18.43
C ARG A 116 -2.96 -4.91 19.11
N ARG A 117 -1.89 -5.52 18.59
CA ARG A 117 -0.55 -5.48 19.18
C ARG A 117 0.30 -4.32 18.72
N ALA A 118 0.00 -3.73 17.57
CA ALA A 118 0.74 -2.59 17.06
C ALA A 118 0.56 -1.35 17.94
N ALA A 119 1.67 -0.62 18.20
CA ALA A 119 1.62 0.65 18.89
C ALA A 119 1.04 1.76 18.01
N MET A 120 1.20 1.68 16.71
CA MET A 120 0.51 2.53 15.73
C MET A 120 -0.89 2.01 15.45
N VAL A 121 -1.80 2.90 15.09
CA VAL A 121 -3.12 2.51 14.55
C VAL A 121 -2.92 1.97 13.15
N THR A 122 -2.88 0.65 13.02
CA THR A 122 -2.61 -0.04 11.77
C THR A 122 -3.79 -0.95 11.42
N VAL A 123 -4.31 -0.79 10.22
CA VAL A 123 -5.35 -1.62 9.63
C VAL A 123 -4.69 -2.51 8.58
N ASP A 124 -4.79 -3.81 8.76
CA ASP A 124 -4.33 -4.81 7.80
C ASP A 124 -5.53 -5.22 6.92
N ILE A 125 -5.43 -5.01 5.62
CA ILE A 125 -6.42 -5.38 4.59
C ILE A 125 -5.87 -6.61 3.88
N SER A 126 -6.50 -7.76 4.06
CA SER A 126 -6.07 -9.01 3.45
C SER A 126 -6.55 -9.15 2.00
N SER A 127 -5.96 -10.09 1.25
CA SER A 127 -6.42 -10.44 -0.11
C SER A 127 -7.89 -10.86 -0.14
N ALA A 128 -8.40 -11.47 0.93
CA ALA A 128 -9.80 -11.83 1.05
C ALA A 128 -10.73 -10.61 1.20
N GLU A 129 -10.30 -9.53 1.85
CA GLU A 129 -11.04 -8.26 1.87
C GLU A 129 -11.04 -7.60 0.49
N LEU A 130 -9.89 -7.61 -0.18
CA LEU A 130 -9.76 -7.09 -1.55
C LEU A 130 -10.67 -7.81 -2.56
N CYS A 131 -11.11 -9.04 -2.25
CA CYS A 131 -12.05 -9.79 -3.07
C CYS A 131 -13.52 -9.42 -2.86
N LYS A 132 -13.88 -8.57 -1.88
CA LYS A 132 -15.27 -8.17 -1.59
C LYS A 132 -15.82 -7.08 -2.53
N ALA A 133 -14.96 -6.43 -3.28
CA ALA A 133 -15.29 -5.48 -4.32
C ALA A 133 -14.54 -5.84 -5.61
N ALA A 134 -14.88 -5.23 -6.74
CA ALA A 134 -14.12 -5.35 -7.98
C ALA A 134 -12.81 -4.57 -7.85
N CYS A 135 -11.81 -5.14 -7.17
CA CYS A 135 -10.50 -4.53 -7.05
C CYS A 135 -9.70 -4.73 -8.33
N CYS A 136 -9.88 -3.87 -9.33
CA CYS A 136 -9.04 -3.87 -10.52
C CYS A 136 -7.67 -3.22 -10.25
N ASN A 137 -7.63 -2.23 -9.34
CA ASN A 137 -6.41 -1.49 -9.00
C ASN A 137 -6.38 -1.07 -7.52
N LEU A 138 -5.27 -0.46 -7.10
CA LEU A 138 -5.09 -0.01 -5.72
C LEU A 138 -6.13 1.03 -5.29
N GLY A 139 -6.57 1.92 -6.18
CA GLY A 139 -7.59 2.93 -5.85
C GLY A 139 -8.91 2.29 -5.41
N GLU A 140 -9.40 1.33 -6.17
CA GLU A 140 -10.65 0.62 -5.89
C GLU A 140 -10.55 -0.26 -4.63
N SER A 141 -9.34 -0.66 -4.22
CA SER A 141 -9.10 -1.44 -3.00
C SER A 141 -9.52 -0.73 -1.70
N PHE A 142 -9.73 0.57 -1.73
CA PHE A 142 -10.12 1.36 -0.56
C PHE A 142 -11.62 1.61 -0.45
N GLU A 143 -12.44 1.17 -1.38
CA GLU A 143 -13.89 1.41 -1.35
C GLU A 143 -14.60 0.85 -0.10
N THR A 144 -14.10 -0.24 0.45
CA THR A 144 -14.61 -0.84 1.69
C THR A 144 -13.87 -0.36 2.94
N ASN A 145 -12.95 0.61 2.82
CA ASN A 145 -12.11 1.10 3.92
C ASN A 145 -12.53 2.51 4.36
N ALA A 146 -12.83 2.68 5.64
CA ALA A 146 -13.24 3.97 6.19
C ALA A 146 -12.08 4.97 6.38
N SER A 147 -10.83 4.53 6.29
CA SER A 147 -9.65 5.33 6.64
C SER A 147 -9.05 6.09 5.47
N VAL A 148 -9.27 5.59 4.25
CA VAL A 148 -8.71 6.12 3.01
C VAL A 148 -9.84 6.41 2.04
N ASP A 149 -9.85 7.60 1.47
CA ASP A 149 -10.74 7.96 0.36
C ASP A 149 -9.95 8.02 -0.93
N VAL A 150 -10.60 7.69 -2.02
CA VAL A 150 -10.10 7.89 -3.37
C VAL A 150 -11.11 8.73 -4.13
N THR A 151 -10.64 9.81 -4.75
CA THR A 151 -11.47 10.73 -5.53
C THR A 151 -10.79 11.03 -6.85
N TYR A 152 -11.58 11.33 -7.88
CA TYR A 152 -11.05 11.90 -9.11
C TYR A 152 -10.43 13.27 -8.85
N ALA A 153 -9.38 13.59 -9.57
CA ALA A 153 -8.68 14.87 -9.46
C ALA A 153 -9.06 15.86 -10.57
N ASP A 154 -9.48 15.33 -11.71
CA ASP A 154 -10.00 16.07 -12.86
C ASP A 154 -10.91 15.19 -13.74
N ALA A 155 -11.66 15.80 -14.67
CA ALA A 155 -12.62 15.12 -15.51
C ALA A 155 -12.00 14.45 -16.76
N ALA A 156 -10.83 14.90 -17.22
CA ALA A 156 -10.33 14.54 -18.55
C ALA A 156 -9.22 13.49 -18.55
N THR A 157 -8.41 13.42 -17.46
CA THR A 157 -7.22 12.56 -17.41
C THR A 157 -7.45 11.23 -16.68
N GLY A 158 -8.51 11.12 -15.89
CA GLY A 158 -8.75 10.00 -14.99
C GLY A 158 -7.76 9.92 -13.84
N ALA A 159 -7.09 11.04 -13.50
CA ALA A 159 -6.23 11.12 -12.33
C ALA A 159 -7.05 10.91 -11.05
N ARG A 160 -6.53 10.08 -10.14
CA ARG A 160 -7.17 9.78 -8.86
C ARG A 160 -6.23 10.09 -7.71
N THR A 161 -6.75 10.70 -6.66
CA THR A 161 -5.99 11.04 -5.48
C THR A 161 -6.53 10.34 -4.24
N ILE A 162 -5.62 9.91 -3.37
CA ILE A 162 -5.96 9.44 -2.03
C ILE A 162 -6.20 10.65 -1.13
N GLN A 163 -7.09 10.50 -0.16
CA GLN A 163 -7.23 11.38 0.99
C GLN A 163 -7.17 10.56 2.27
N MET A 164 -6.36 11.01 3.21
CA MET A 164 -6.25 10.42 4.55
C MET A 164 -6.17 11.53 5.61
N LEU A 165 -6.93 11.37 6.69
CA LEU A 165 -7.06 12.37 7.75
C LEU A 165 -7.47 13.78 7.23
N GLY A 166 -8.30 13.83 6.17
CA GLY A 166 -8.77 15.08 5.56
C GLY A 166 -7.74 15.78 4.65
N LEU A 167 -6.59 15.17 4.41
CA LEU A 167 -5.49 15.72 3.62
C LEU A 167 -5.22 14.90 2.36
N SER A 168 -4.60 15.54 1.35
CA SER A 168 -4.22 14.92 0.09
C SER A 168 -3.22 13.78 0.26
N GLY A 169 -3.27 12.82 -0.62
CA GLY A 169 -2.36 11.67 -0.68
C GLY A 169 -0.87 12.00 -0.77
N ARG A 170 -0.52 13.22 -1.21
CA ARG A 170 0.87 13.68 -1.17
C ARG A 170 1.49 13.69 0.23
N TYR A 171 0.66 13.70 1.29
CA TYR A 171 1.07 13.65 2.70
C TYR A 171 1.03 12.23 3.29
N VAL A 172 0.61 11.25 2.50
CA VAL A 172 0.64 9.82 2.82
C VAL A 172 1.90 9.21 2.20
N GLN A 173 2.69 8.53 2.99
CA GLN A 173 3.84 7.81 2.45
C GLN A 173 3.38 6.50 1.82
N MET A 174 3.50 6.40 0.50
CA MET A 174 3.20 5.19 -0.25
C MET A 174 4.43 4.29 -0.29
N LEU A 175 4.27 3.03 0.11
CA LEU A 175 5.32 2.03 0.13
C LEU A 175 4.87 0.79 -0.65
N THR A 176 5.80 0.16 -1.33
CA THR A 176 5.65 -1.20 -1.86
C THR A 176 6.67 -2.08 -1.17
N GLU A 177 6.19 -3.04 -0.39
CA GLU A 177 7.05 -3.92 0.43
C GLU A 177 8.07 -3.13 1.26
N ASN A 178 7.64 -2.05 1.92
CA ASN A 178 8.44 -1.12 2.73
C ASN A 178 9.51 -0.32 1.96
N VAL A 179 9.42 -0.22 0.63
CA VAL A 179 10.25 0.67 -0.20
C VAL A 179 9.38 1.83 -0.69
N PRO A 180 9.79 3.11 -0.55
CA PRO A 180 9.03 4.25 -1.05
C PRO A 180 8.70 4.13 -2.54
N ASN A 181 7.42 4.34 -2.90
CA ASN A 181 6.91 4.20 -4.26
C ASN A 181 5.75 5.16 -4.52
N LEU A 182 5.22 5.24 -5.75
CA LEU A 182 4.05 6.00 -6.18
C LEU A 182 4.10 7.48 -5.75
N ARG A 183 5.24 8.14 -5.96
CA ARG A 183 5.50 9.54 -5.61
C ARG A 183 6.00 10.33 -6.82
N GLY A 184 6.04 11.65 -6.72
CA GLY A 184 6.46 12.54 -7.81
C GLY A 184 5.54 12.44 -9.01
N ILE A 185 6.09 12.19 -10.22
CA ILE A 185 5.32 12.10 -11.48
C ILE A 185 4.24 11.00 -11.43
N ALA A 186 4.45 9.95 -10.64
CA ALA A 186 3.46 8.90 -10.46
C ALA A 186 2.27 9.30 -9.55
N SER A 187 2.34 10.41 -8.82
CA SER A 187 1.30 10.77 -7.83
C SER A 187 -0.11 10.89 -8.41
N PRO A 188 -0.36 11.47 -9.60
CA PRO A 188 -1.71 11.58 -10.16
C PRO A 188 -2.30 10.25 -10.65
N PHE A 189 -1.46 9.34 -11.16
CA PHE A 189 -1.91 8.14 -11.86
C PHE A 189 -1.50 6.83 -11.17
N GLY A 190 -0.63 6.90 -10.16
CA GLY A 190 0.02 5.75 -9.54
C GLY A 190 -0.92 4.71 -8.92
N LEU A 191 -2.13 5.10 -8.54
CA LEU A 191 -3.12 4.17 -8.00
C LEU A 191 -3.57 3.13 -9.02
N SER A 192 -3.58 3.46 -10.32
CA SER A 192 -3.87 2.53 -11.40
C SER A 192 -2.69 1.61 -11.76
N TYR A 193 -1.45 1.97 -11.37
CA TYR A 193 -0.24 1.19 -11.70
C TYR A 193 -0.09 -0.11 -10.91
N VAL A 194 -0.94 -0.32 -9.91
CA VAL A 194 -0.92 -1.50 -9.03
C VAL A 194 -2.18 -2.33 -9.27
N PRO A 195 -2.10 -3.44 -10.02
CA PRO A 195 -3.25 -4.31 -10.25
C PRO A 195 -3.73 -4.96 -8.95
N GLY A 196 -5.05 -4.98 -8.74
CA GLY A 196 -5.68 -5.55 -7.55
C GLY A 196 -5.31 -7.01 -7.28
N PRO A 197 -5.41 -7.91 -8.29
CA PRO A 197 -5.08 -9.32 -8.15
C PRO A 197 -3.61 -9.64 -7.83
N TRP A 198 -2.70 -8.66 -7.91
CA TRP A 198 -1.29 -8.80 -7.53
C TRP A 198 -1.05 -8.66 -6.03
N MET A 199 -1.96 -8.00 -5.33
CA MET A 199 -1.81 -7.68 -3.92
C MET A 199 -2.15 -8.89 -3.03
N ASP A 200 -1.26 -9.22 -2.13
CA ASP A 200 -1.46 -10.17 -1.04
C ASP A 200 -2.11 -9.48 0.17
N GLY A 201 -1.82 -8.20 0.34
CA GLY A 201 -2.46 -7.34 1.33
C GLY A 201 -2.00 -5.91 1.26
N ILE A 202 -2.72 -5.05 1.98
CA ILE A 202 -2.39 -3.64 2.17
C ILE A 202 -2.37 -3.34 3.66
N GLN A 203 -1.34 -2.65 4.12
CA GLN A 203 -1.25 -2.17 5.49
C GLN A 203 -1.42 -0.65 5.50
N VAL A 204 -2.44 -0.16 6.19
CA VAL A 204 -2.74 1.27 6.36
C VAL A 204 -2.43 1.67 7.79
N SER A 205 -1.39 2.47 7.99
CA SER A 205 -1.02 3.03 9.29
C SER A 205 -1.36 4.51 9.35
N LYS A 206 -2.11 4.92 10.36
CA LYS A 206 -2.58 6.31 10.53
C LYS A 206 -1.64 7.14 11.40
N GLY A 207 -1.58 8.44 11.10
CA GLY A 207 -0.69 9.38 11.77
C GLY A 207 0.76 9.28 11.30
N VAL A 208 1.69 9.81 12.05
CA VAL A 208 3.11 9.70 11.70
C VAL A 208 3.57 8.24 11.68
N GLY A 209 4.38 7.88 10.70
CA GLY A 209 5.01 6.56 10.67
C GLY A 209 6.19 6.44 11.64
N THR A 210 6.92 5.32 11.62
CA THR A 210 8.17 5.18 12.36
C THR A 210 9.32 5.90 11.64
N VAL A 211 10.40 6.24 12.38
CA VAL A 211 11.59 6.88 11.80
C VAL A 211 12.37 5.96 10.84
N VAL A 212 12.13 4.67 10.92
CA VAL A 212 12.80 3.63 10.10
C VAL A 212 12.46 3.78 8.62
N ASN A 213 11.19 4.14 8.32
CA ASN A 213 10.70 4.28 6.94
C ASN A 213 10.91 5.70 6.36
N GLY A 214 11.72 6.55 7.01
CA GLY A 214 12.00 7.90 6.53
C GLY A 214 11.24 8.99 7.26
N TYR A 215 11.22 10.17 6.69
CA TYR A 215 10.69 11.40 7.31
C TYR A 215 9.39 11.91 6.68
N GLU A 216 8.90 11.31 5.59
CA GLU A 216 7.84 11.89 4.74
C GLU A 216 6.40 11.60 5.22
N ALA A 217 6.17 10.66 6.13
CA ALA A 217 4.82 10.33 6.60
C ALA A 217 4.27 11.43 7.51
N PHE A 218 3.28 12.21 7.03
CA PHE A 218 2.57 13.23 7.81
C PHE A 218 1.25 12.68 8.36
N THR A 219 0.44 12.08 7.49
CA THR A 219 -0.91 11.60 7.81
C THR A 219 -1.00 10.10 7.91
N GLY A 220 -0.02 9.40 7.37
CA GLY A 220 0.03 7.93 7.43
C GLY A 220 0.99 7.32 6.46
N GLN A 221 1.00 5.99 6.49
CA GLN A 221 1.72 5.14 5.56
C GLN A 221 0.77 4.10 4.99
N ILE A 222 0.88 3.84 3.70
CA ILE A 222 0.19 2.73 3.02
C ILE A 222 1.28 1.84 2.44
N ASN A 223 1.38 0.62 2.94
CA ASN A 223 2.32 -0.38 2.45
C ASN A 223 1.58 -1.48 1.71
N ILE A 224 2.00 -1.76 0.48
CA ILE A 224 1.41 -2.75 -0.42
C ILE A 224 2.33 -3.96 -0.44
N GLU A 225 1.77 -5.14 -0.17
CA GLU A 225 2.49 -6.41 -0.27
C GLU A 225 2.00 -7.15 -1.52
N PHE A 226 2.91 -7.54 -2.40
CA PHE A 226 2.59 -8.36 -3.56
C PHE A 226 2.68 -9.84 -3.25
N LYS A 227 1.99 -10.68 -4.02
CA LYS A 227 2.07 -12.14 -3.96
C LYS A 227 3.51 -12.63 -4.01
N LYS A 228 3.85 -13.62 -3.17
CA LYS A 228 5.20 -14.16 -3.01
C LYS A 228 5.25 -15.63 -3.44
N PRO A 229 6.38 -16.12 -3.99
CA PRO A 229 6.52 -17.51 -4.44
C PRO A 229 6.61 -18.54 -3.30
N VAL A 230 6.48 -18.09 -2.07
CA VAL A 230 6.50 -18.92 -0.85
C VAL A 230 5.11 -19.28 -0.35
N ASN A 231 4.05 -18.71 -0.94
CA ASN A 231 2.67 -19.03 -0.63
C ASN A 231 2.27 -20.36 -1.29
N ASP A 232 1.17 -20.96 -0.85
CA ASP A 232 0.68 -22.25 -1.37
C ASP A 232 0.23 -22.18 -2.83
N GLU A 233 -0.11 -20.98 -3.32
CA GLU A 233 -0.55 -20.73 -4.69
C GLU A 233 0.60 -20.91 -5.68
N ILE A 234 0.48 -21.89 -6.59
CA ILE A 234 1.47 -22.16 -7.64
C ILE A 234 1.18 -21.35 -8.90
N VAL A 235 -0.09 -21.32 -9.30
CA VAL A 235 -0.58 -20.63 -10.49
C VAL A 235 -1.93 -20.04 -10.19
N SER A 236 -2.14 -18.80 -10.59
CA SER A 236 -3.49 -18.22 -10.60
C SER A 236 -3.71 -17.34 -11.81
N ALA A 237 -4.98 -17.21 -12.17
CA ALA A 237 -5.44 -16.32 -13.22
C ALA A 237 -6.72 -15.61 -12.77
N ASN A 238 -6.87 -14.36 -13.20
CA ASN A 238 -8.08 -13.58 -13.01
C ASN A 238 -8.43 -12.91 -14.33
N ILE A 239 -9.70 -12.98 -14.72
CA ILE A 239 -10.25 -12.26 -15.87
C ILE A 239 -11.43 -11.45 -15.35
N PHE A 240 -11.50 -10.19 -15.74
CA PHE A 240 -12.55 -9.24 -15.36
C PHE A 240 -13.06 -8.49 -16.58
N GLY A 241 -14.35 -8.22 -16.61
CA GLY A 241 -14.97 -7.38 -17.62
C GLY A 241 -16.09 -6.54 -17.02
N SER A 242 -16.28 -5.32 -17.53
CA SER A 242 -17.34 -4.40 -17.09
C SER A 242 -18.17 -3.86 -18.24
N SER A 243 -19.36 -3.30 -17.89
CA SER A 243 -20.25 -2.63 -18.83
C SER A 243 -19.65 -1.36 -19.45
N SER A 244 -18.64 -0.76 -18.79
CA SER A 244 -17.86 0.37 -19.33
C SER A 244 -16.83 -0.06 -20.41
N GLY A 245 -16.86 -1.34 -20.82
CA GLY A 245 -15.97 -1.85 -21.86
C GLY A 245 -14.55 -2.19 -21.39
N ARG A 246 -14.29 -2.20 -20.08
CA ARG A 246 -13.00 -2.59 -19.51
C ARG A 246 -12.84 -4.10 -19.51
N LEU A 247 -11.70 -4.59 -19.99
CA LEU A 247 -11.26 -5.97 -19.90
C LEU A 247 -9.90 -6.02 -19.19
N GLU A 248 -9.80 -6.91 -18.20
CA GLU A 248 -8.52 -7.18 -17.53
C GLU A 248 -8.21 -8.66 -17.48
N ALA A 249 -6.94 -8.98 -17.63
CA ALA A 249 -6.40 -10.32 -17.45
C ALA A 249 -5.14 -10.27 -16.58
N ASN A 250 -5.13 -11.11 -15.55
CA ASN A 250 -4.01 -11.24 -14.63
C ASN A 250 -3.58 -12.70 -14.57
N ALA A 251 -2.27 -12.95 -14.49
CA ALA A 251 -1.69 -14.27 -14.28
C ALA A 251 -0.53 -14.20 -13.29
N PHE A 252 -0.45 -15.20 -12.43
CA PHE A 252 0.63 -15.41 -11.48
C PHE A 252 1.14 -16.85 -11.59
N THR A 253 2.46 -17.03 -11.50
CA THR A 253 3.05 -18.37 -11.38
C THR A 253 4.26 -18.32 -10.45
N ALA A 254 4.36 -19.30 -9.56
CA ALA A 254 5.46 -19.49 -8.63
C ALA A 254 6.22 -20.78 -8.95
N LEU A 255 7.54 -20.69 -9.07
CA LEU A 255 8.41 -21.80 -9.41
C LEU A 255 9.51 -21.98 -8.34
N ARG A 256 9.73 -23.21 -7.91
CA ARG A 256 10.89 -23.57 -7.10
C ARG A 256 12.03 -23.95 -8.06
N VAL A 257 13.04 -23.10 -8.16
CA VAL A 257 14.22 -23.32 -9.02
C VAL A 257 15.24 -24.24 -8.37
N ALA A 258 15.41 -24.08 -7.05
CA ALA A 258 16.26 -24.92 -6.20
C ALA A 258 15.67 -24.98 -4.80
N SER A 259 16.22 -25.85 -3.92
CA SER A 259 15.74 -26.00 -2.54
C SER A 259 15.63 -24.67 -1.77
N LYS A 260 16.52 -23.72 -2.05
CA LYS A 260 16.63 -22.42 -1.35
C LYS A 260 16.28 -21.23 -2.27
N LEU A 261 15.93 -21.46 -3.54
CA LEU A 261 15.68 -20.41 -4.52
C LEU A 261 14.33 -20.59 -5.19
N THR A 262 13.48 -19.59 -5.06
CA THR A 262 12.16 -19.53 -5.68
C THR A 262 12.03 -18.28 -6.56
N THR A 263 11.20 -18.35 -7.58
CA THR A 263 10.87 -17.20 -8.43
C THR A 263 9.37 -17.15 -8.69
N ALA A 264 8.86 -15.96 -8.96
CA ALA A 264 7.50 -15.77 -9.45
C ALA A 264 7.46 -14.79 -10.61
N PHE A 265 6.53 -15.03 -11.52
CA PHE A 265 6.17 -14.14 -12.62
C PHE A 265 4.73 -13.71 -12.45
N ILE A 266 4.49 -12.42 -12.57
CA ILE A 266 3.15 -11.84 -12.50
C ILE A 266 2.96 -10.94 -13.72
N VAL A 267 1.81 -11.09 -14.38
CA VAL A 267 1.47 -10.35 -15.61
C VAL A 267 0.08 -9.77 -15.44
N ASN A 268 -0.10 -8.53 -15.89
CA ASN A 268 -1.39 -7.87 -16.01
C ASN A 268 -1.51 -7.22 -17.38
N TYR A 269 -2.66 -7.35 -17.97
CA TYR A 269 -3.12 -6.59 -19.12
C TYR A 269 -4.49 -6.02 -18.81
N ALA A 270 -4.68 -4.72 -19.08
CA ALA A 270 -5.95 -4.04 -18.94
C ALA A 270 -6.17 -3.10 -20.12
N GLN A 271 -7.40 -3.07 -20.64
CA GLN A 271 -7.78 -2.16 -21.73
C GLN A 271 -9.26 -1.81 -21.64
N ASP A 272 -9.55 -0.53 -21.91
CA ASP A 272 -10.90 0.00 -22.11
C ASP A 272 -11.18 0.08 -23.61
N PHE A 273 -12.26 -0.57 -24.06
CA PHE A 273 -12.60 -0.72 -25.49
C PHE A 273 -13.77 0.18 -25.91
N VAL A 274 -14.48 0.77 -24.97
CA VAL A 274 -15.69 1.56 -25.23
C VAL A 274 -15.43 2.99 -24.76
N THR A 275 -15.87 3.95 -25.54
CA THR A 275 -15.97 5.35 -25.13
C THR A 275 -17.29 5.54 -24.40
N MET A 276 -17.26 6.11 -23.21
CA MET A 276 -18.42 6.41 -22.38
C MET A 276 -18.60 7.92 -22.27
N ASP A 277 -19.81 8.37 -22.51
CA ASP A 277 -20.31 9.73 -22.32
C ASP A 277 -21.78 9.59 -21.90
N GLU A 278 -22.02 9.52 -20.60
CA GLU A 278 -23.33 9.23 -20.03
C GLU A 278 -24.07 10.49 -19.57
N ASN A 279 -23.38 11.64 -19.60
CA ASN A 279 -23.94 12.96 -19.32
C ASN A 279 -24.17 13.81 -20.59
N ASP A 280 -23.86 13.26 -21.79
CA ASP A 280 -24.05 13.90 -23.10
C ASP A 280 -23.34 15.25 -23.20
N ASP A 281 -22.09 15.37 -22.66
CA ASP A 281 -21.27 16.59 -22.73
C ASP A 281 -20.20 16.57 -23.84
N ASP A 282 -20.21 15.55 -24.70
CA ASP A 282 -19.23 15.26 -25.76
C ASP A 282 -17.83 14.96 -25.24
N PHE A 283 -17.61 14.79 -23.92
CA PHE A 283 -16.36 14.37 -23.33
C PHE A 283 -16.46 12.94 -22.76
N ARG A 284 -15.34 12.26 -22.70
CA ARG A 284 -15.27 10.94 -22.07
C ARG A 284 -15.38 11.07 -20.56
N ASP A 285 -16.32 10.35 -19.95
CA ASP A 285 -16.43 10.25 -18.48
C ASP A 285 -15.17 9.65 -17.82
N GLU A 286 -14.57 8.65 -18.46
CA GLU A 286 -13.25 8.11 -18.10
C GLU A 286 -12.38 7.97 -19.35
N PRO A 287 -11.07 8.23 -19.27
CA PRO A 287 -10.17 8.05 -20.39
C PRO A 287 -10.04 6.57 -20.76
N GLN A 288 -9.95 6.27 -22.04
CA GLN A 288 -9.60 4.94 -22.51
C GLN A 288 -8.15 4.64 -22.15
N THR A 289 -7.96 3.60 -21.37
CA THR A 289 -6.64 3.19 -20.89
C THR A 289 -6.23 1.84 -21.48
N ARG A 290 -4.98 1.73 -21.92
CA ARG A 290 -4.35 0.45 -22.22
C ARG A 290 -3.10 0.32 -21.36
N GLN A 291 -3.01 -0.76 -20.58
CA GLN A 291 -1.94 -0.95 -19.61
C GLN A 291 -1.37 -2.37 -19.69
N ILE A 292 -0.05 -2.49 -19.62
CA ILE A 292 0.68 -3.75 -19.49
C ILE A 292 1.62 -3.62 -18.29
N ASN A 293 1.51 -4.56 -17.36
CA ASN A 293 2.42 -4.70 -16.22
C ASN A 293 3.07 -6.08 -16.24
N LEU A 294 4.36 -6.12 -16.00
CA LEU A 294 5.13 -7.34 -15.81
C LEU A 294 5.94 -7.24 -14.53
N LEU A 295 5.92 -8.29 -13.71
CA LEU A 295 6.75 -8.38 -12.51
C LEU A 295 7.42 -9.75 -12.44
N ASN A 296 8.72 -9.73 -12.20
CA ASN A 296 9.49 -10.91 -11.83
C ASN A 296 10.13 -10.72 -10.48
N ARG A 297 10.04 -11.74 -9.63
CA ARG A 297 10.67 -11.71 -8.32
C ARG A 297 11.44 -12.99 -8.04
N TRP A 298 12.51 -12.84 -7.27
CA TRP A 298 13.38 -13.91 -6.82
C TRP A 298 13.51 -13.85 -5.30
N ASN A 299 13.40 -14.99 -4.65
CA ASN A 299 13.62 -15.13 -3.22
C ASN A 299 14.64 -16.24 -2.97
N TYR A 300 15.65 -15.94 -2.18
CA TYR A 300 16.64 -16.90 -1.68
C TYR A 300 16.63 -16.85 -0.16
N HIS A 301 16.62 -18.01 0.47
CA HIS A 301 16.56 -18.11 1.93
C HIS A 301 17.49 -19.20 2.44
N THR A 302 18.23 -18.84 3.51
CA THR A 302 19.04 -19.75 4.34
C THR A 302 18.93 -19.29 5.78
N ASP A 303 19.42 -20.09 6.75
CA ASP A 303 19.33 -19.79 8.17
C ASP A 303 20.00 -18.47 8.56
N GLY A 304 21.12 -18.11 7.92
CA GLY A 304 21.88 -16.89 8.22
C GLY A 304 21.69 -15.75 7.20
N TYR A 305 21.03 -16.01 6.07
CA TYR A 305 20.94 -15.01 5.00
C TYR A 305 19.67 -15.16 4.18
N THR A 306 19.00 -14.03 3.96
CA THR A 306 17.85 -13.93 3.05
C THR A 306 18.11 -12.88 1.98
N TRP A 307 17.65 -13.16 0.77
CA TRP A 307 17.76 -12.23 -0.34
C TRP A 307 16.48 -12.23 -1.17
N GLN A 308 16.06 -11.05 -1.55
CA GLN A 308 14.91 -10.84 -2.42
C GLN A 308 15.26 -9.80 -3.49
N LEU A 309 14.89 -10.08 -4.73
CA LEU A 309 14.98 -9.14 -5.84
C LEU A 309 13.64 -9.10 -6.56
N VAL A 310 13.17 -7.90 -6.86
CA VAL A 310 11.97 -7.68 -7.67
C VAL A 310 12.29 -6.67 -8.76
N VAL A 311 11.81 -6.96 -9.97
CA VAL A 311 11.82 -6.04 -11.11
C VAL A 311 10.39 -6.00 -11.65
N LYS A 312 9.84 -4.80 -11.79
CA LYS A 312 8.51 -4.53 -12.34
C LYS A 312 8.63 -3.52 -13.47
N THR A 313 7.89 -3.73 -14.55
CA THR A 313 7.75 -2.80 -15.67
C THR A 313 6.30 -2.48 -15.92
N LEU A 314 6.03 -1.26 -16.31
CA LEU A 314 4.72 -0.76 -16.70
C LEU A 314 4.85 0.05 -17.99
N ASN A 315 3.95 -0.20 -18.93
CA ASN A 315 3.61 0.72 -20.01
C ASN A 315 2.12 1.01 -19.96
N GLU A 316 1.75 2.29 -19.94
CA GLU A 316 0.37 2.74 -19.94
C GLU A 316 0.16 3.84 -20.98
N ARG A 317 -0.94 3.73 -21.74
CA ARG A 317 -1.46 4.76 -22.64
C ARG A 317 -2.86 5.12 -22.19
N ARG A 318 -3.16 6.44 -22.11
CA ARG A 318 -4.49 7.01 -21.81
C ARG A 318 -4.88 7.99 -22.89
N ILE A 319 -6.13 7.91 -23.33
CA ILE A 319 -6.77 8.87 -24.25
C ILE A 319 -8.03 9.37 -23.58
N GLY A 320 -8.11 10.66 -23.36
CA GLY A 320 -9.24 11.37 -22.76
C GLY A 320 -9.65 12.58 -23.62
N GLY A 321 -10.55 13.40 -23.08
CA GLY A 321 -11.10 14.56 -23.79
C GLY A 321 -12.31 14.19 -24.63
N HIS A 322 -12.51 14.86 -25.76
CA HIS A 322 -13.67 14.69 -26.63
C HIS A 322 -13.86 13.25 -27.09
N VAL A 323 -15.10 12.77 -27.18
CA VAL A 323 -15.43 11.38 -27.52
C VAL A 323 -14.88 10.91 -28.86
N ASP A 324 -14.83 11.78 -29.85
CA ASP A 324 -14.32 11.50 -31.19
C ASP A 324 -12.79 11.66 -31.32
N PHE A 325 -12.09 12.11 -30.27
CA PHE A 325 -10.64 12.22 -30.28
C PHE A 325 -10.01 10.84 -30.05
N ASP A 326 -9.20 10.35 -30.98
CA ASP A 326 -8.46 9.07 -30.87
C ASP A 326 -7.09 9.17 -31.56
N ASP A 327 -6.28 10.14 -31.15
CA ASP A 327 -4.96 10.37 -31.72
C ASP A 327 -3.89 10.48 -30.61
N ASP A 328 -2.61 10.39 -30.98
CA ASP A 328 -1.48 10.61 -30.08
C ASP A 328 -0.80 11.97 -30.32
N GLU A 329 -1.41 12.84 -31.17
CA GLU A 329 -1.01 14.21 -31.40
C GLU A 329 -2.16 15.20 -31.13
N PRO A 330 -1.87 16.45 -30.72
CA PRO A 330 -2.88 17.48 -30.51
C PRO A 330 -3.71 17.77 -31.79
N SER A 331 -4.99 18.05 -31.60
CA SER A 331 -5.91 18.42 -32.68
C SER A 331 -6.31 19.89 -32.55
N GLU A 332 -6.49 20.58 -33.69
CA GLU A 332 -6.97 21.95 -33.74
C GLU A 332 -8.49 22.09 -33.49
N THR A 333 -9.25 20.98 -33.59
CA THR A 333 -10.71 21.02 -33.58
C THR A 333 -11.32 20.21 -32.45
N LEU A 334 -10.64 19.16 -32.02
CA LEU A 334 -11.10 18.26 -30.96
C LEU A 334 -10.17 18.36 -29.75
N TYR A 335 -10.70 18.69 -28.59
CA TYR A 335 -9.89 18.72 -27.39
C TYR A 335 -9.48 17.30 -26.99
N GLY A 336 -8.20 17.00 -27.12
CA GLY A 336 -7.63 15.70 -26.78
C GLY A 336 -6.76 15.77 -25.54
N VAL A 337 -6.80 14.69 -24.77
CA VAL A 337 -5.85 14.38 -23.71
C VAL A 337 -5.17 13.08 -24.03
N TYR A 338 -3.85 13.10 -24.07
CA TYR A 338 -3.03 11.90 -24.28
C TYR A 338 -1.94 11.81 -23.22
N ILE A 339 -1.80 10.66 -22.60
CA ILE A 339 -0.78 10.39 -21.59
C ILE A 339 -0.14 9.04 -21.89
N ASN A 340 1.16 9.04 -22.11
CA ASN A 340 1.95 7.81 -22.26
C ASN A 340 2.99 7.72 -21.15
N THR A 341 2.99 6.61 -20.45
CA THR A 341 3.85 6.35 -19.29
C THR A 341 4.66 5.09 -19.48
N ASP A 342 5.97 5.21 -19.33
CA ASP A 342 6.90 4.09 -19.19
C ASP A 342 7.52 4.11 -17.80
N ARG A 343 7.43 3.00 -17.08
CA ARG A 343 7.95 2.90 -15.71
C ARG A 343 8.67 1.58 -15.47
N VAL A 344 9.83 1.67 -14.83
CA VAL A 344 10.60 0.52 -14.36
C VAL A 344 10.86 0.69 -12.87
N GLU A 345 10.54 -0.32 -12.09
CA GLU A 345 10.76 -0.39 -10.66
C GLU A 345 11.63 -1.60 -10.34
N SER A 346 12.61 -1.43 -9.48
CA SER A 346 13.41 -2.55 -8.98
C SER A 346 13.71 -2.32 -7.50
N TRP A 347 13.55 -3.37 -6.70
CA TRP A 347 14.03 -3.33 -5.31
C TRP A 347 14.66 -4.64 -4.91
N MET A 348 15.64 -4.53 -4.04
CA MET A 348 16.37 -5.65 -3.50
C MET A 348 16.45 -5.54 -1.98
N LYS A 349 16.27 -6.65 -1.29
CA LYS A 349 16.40 -6.75 0.17
C LYS A 349 17.40 -7.86 0.50
N ASN A 350 18.31 -7.53 1.39
CA ASN A 350 19.28 -8.47 1.97
C ASN A 350 19.08 -8.49 3.47
N GLY A 351 18.93 -9.66 4.05
CA GLY A 351 18.84 -9.88 5.49
C GLY A 351 19.98 -10.77 5.96
N PHE A 352 20.79 -10.28 6.90
CA PHE A 352 21.86 -11.01 7.55
C PHE A 352 21.43 -11.30 8.98
N ILE A 353 21.26 -12.58 9.31
CA ILE A 353 20.80 -13.04 10.61
C ILE A 353 22.05 -13.45 11.40
N PHE A 354 22.36 -12.71 12.46
CA PHE A 354 23.54 -12.97 13.30
C PHE A 354 23.21 -13.88 14.49
N SER A 355 21.99 -13.70 15.01
CA SER A 355 21.40 -14.51 16.08
C SER A 355 19.89 -14.29 16.10
N ASP A 356 19.17 -15.00 16.98
CA ASP A 356 17.73 -14.78 17.18
C ASP A 356 17.41 -13.36 17.66
N GLN A 357 18.39 -12.69 18.30
CA GLN A 357 18.24 -11.33 18.84
C GLN A 357 18.77 -10.24 17.94
N ALA A 358 19.62 -10.54 16.91
CA ALA A 358 20.29 -9.52 16.14
C ALA A 358 20.32 -9.85 14.65
N ASN A 359 19.93 -8.87 13.84
CA ASN A 359 19.99 -8.96 12.38
C ASN A 359 20.28 -7.61 11.74
N LEU A 360 20.76 -7.63 10.50
CA LEU A 360 20.95 -6.47 9.64
C LEU A 360 20.16 -6.63 8.36
N GLY A 361 19.24 -5.72 8.10
CA GLY A 361 18.50 -5.62 6.85
C GLY A 361 19.05 -4.50 5.98
N ILE A 362 19.27 -4.76 4.68
CA ILE A 362 19.62 -3.72 3.71
C ILE A 362 18.60 -3.77 2.58
N ALA A 363 17.80 -2.71 2.45
CA ALA A 363 16.85 -2.52 1.38
C ALA A 363 17.35 -1.46 0.41
N THR A 364 17.28 -1.75 -0.89
CA THR A 364 17.60 -0.80 -1.96
C THR A 364 16.45 -0.77 -2.95
N GLY A 365 16.13 0.40 -3.47
CA GLY A 365 15.12 0.60 -4.49
C GLY A 365 15.60 1.55 -5.56
N TYR A 366 15.18 1.32 -6.79
CA TYR A 366 15.38 2.21 -7.92
C TYR A 366 14.12 2.27 -8.78
N ILE A 367 13.76 3.48 -9.19
CA ILE A 367 12.59 3.74 -10.02
C ILE A 367 13.02 4.65 -11.17
N TYR A 368 12.66 4.25 -12.37
CA TYR A 368 12.65 5.09 -13.56
C TYR A 368 11.22 5.32 -13.98
N HIS A 369 10.82 6.57 -14.18
CA HIS A 369 9.50 6.96 -14.67
C HIS A 369 9.66 8.00 -15.77
N ASN A 370 9.00 7.77 -16.90
CA ASN A 370 8.94 8.70 -18.00
C ASN A 370 7.48 8.87 -18.43
N GLN A 371 7.01 10.10 -18.44
CA GLN A 371 5.67 10.47 -18.88
C GLN A 371 5.76 11.50 -20.00
N LYS A 372 4.97 11.29 -21.06
CA LYS A 372 4.74 12.27 -22.12
C LYS A 372 3.24 12.46 -22.22
N SER A 373 2.79 13.70 -22.16
CA SER A 373 1.37 14.02 -22.20
C SER A 373 1.10 15.36 -22.87
N PHE A 374 -0.11 15.47 -23.40
CA PHE A 374 -0.68 16.76 -23.79
C PHE A 374 -2.15 16.87 -23.34
N PHE A 375 -2.63 18.09 -23.25
CA PHE A 375 -3.95 18.50 -22.79
C PHE A 375 -4.42 19.64 -23.70
N GLY A 376 -5.12 19.33 -24.81
CA GLY A 376 -5.30 20.26 -25.90
C GLY A 376 -3.96 20.72 -26.46
N HIS A 377 -3.70 22.02 -26.45
CA HIS A 377 -2.42 22.61 -26.92
C HIS A 377 -1.32 22.68 -25.83
N LYS A 378 -1.64 22.36 -24.58
CA LYS A 378 -0.67 22.30 -23.48
C LYS A 378 0.03 20.96 -23.46
N SER A 379 1.31 20.92 -23.11
CA SER A 379 2.03 19.65 -22.99
C SER A 379 2.91 19.58 -21.77
N TYR A 380 3.08 18.35 -21.27
CA TYR A 380 3.99 18.01 -20.18
C TYR A 380 4.82 16.78 -20.57
N SER A 381 6.10 16.87 -20.35
CA SER A 381 7.00 15.70 -20.45
C SER A 381 7.91 15.68 -19.24
N GLY A 382 7.84 14.61 -18.47
CA GLY A 382 8.60 14.44 -17.23
C GLY A 382 9.37 13.14 -17.20
N THR A 383 10.62 13.20 -16.76
CA THR A 383 11.45 12.04 -16.44
C THR A 383 11.87 12.11 -14.99
N GLN A 384 11.70 11.02 -14.25
CA GLN A 384 12.08 10.90 -12.84
C GLN A 384 12.95 9.67 -12.65
N HIS A 385 14.08 9.87 -11.95
CA HIS A 385 14.91 8.81 -11.41
C HIS A 385 14.86 8.89 -9.89
N SER A 386 14.46 7.82 -9.23
CA SER A 386 14.42 7.78 -7.76
C SER A 386 15.25 6.62 -7.25
N TYR A 387 15.95 6.83 -6.15
CA TYR A 387 16.62 5.74 -5.43
C TYR A 387 16.29 5.79 -3.93
N ASN A 388 16.35 4.64 -3.30
CA ASN A 388 16.25 4.48 -1.86
C ASN A 388 17.23 3.41 -1.39
N ILE A 389 17.98 3.72 -0.34
CA ILE A 389 18.89 2.79 0.33
C ILE A 389 18.61 2.90 1.83
N ASN A 390 18.33 1.79 2.49
CA ASN A 390 18.06 1.76 3.92
C ASN A 390 18.75 0.54 4.55
N ALA A 391 19.73 0.78 5.43
CA ALA A 391 20.42 -0.24 6.20
C ALA A 391 19.99 -0.14 7.65
N ILE A 392 19.38 -1.22 8.18
CA ILE A 392 18.71 -1.27 9.47
C ILE A 392 19.31 -2.40 10.29
N PHE A 393 19.99 -2.07 11.38
CA PHE A 393 20.38 -3.02 12.39
C PHE A 393 19.28 -3.15 13.43
N ASN A 394 18.84 -4.36 13.70
CA ASN A 394 17.84 -4.69 14.69
C ASN A 394 18.51 -5.49 15.81
N ALA A 395 18.21 -5.12 17.05
CA ALA A 395 18.62 -5.86 18.23
C ALA A 395 17.43 -5.93 19.21
N THR A 396 17.15 -7.12 19.71
CA THR A 396 16.05 -7.36 20.67
C THR A 396 16.59 -8.13 21.86
N SER A 397 16.19 -7.74 23.07
CA SER A 397 16.54 -8.48 24.29
C SER A 397 15.93 -9.88 24.30
N THR A 398 16.52 -10.80 25.04
CA THR A 398 16.07 -12.20 25.11
C THR A 398 14.64 -12.35 25.62
N ASP A 399 14.17 -11.41 26.45
CA ASP A 399 12.82 -11.32 26.99
C ASP A 399 11.85 -10.51 26.11
N GLU A 400 12.31 -10.04 24.94
CA GLU A 400 11.60 -9.18 24.00
C GLU A 400 11.09 -7.83 24.59
N THR A 401 11.50 -7.49 25.82
CA THR A 401 11.09 -6.25 26.50
C THR A 401 11.71 -5.03 25.84
N HIS A 402 12.92 -5.14 25.33
CA HIS A 402 13.71 -4.05 24.74
C HIS A 402 14.06 -4.37 23.30
N SER A 403 13.75 -3.46 22.37
CA SER A 403 14.20 -3.57 20.98
C SER A 403 14.81 -2.25 20.52
N LEU A 404 15.90 -2.34 19.80
CA LEU A 404 16.59 -1.21 19.17
C LEU A 404 16.63 -1.43 17.66
N HIS A 405 16.18 -0.44 16.91
CA HIS A 405 16.38 -0.34 15.47
C HIS A 405 17.27 0.87 15.21
N ALA A 406 18.44 0.68 14.69
CA ALA A 406 19.36 1.77 14.35
C ALA A 406 19.84 1.62 12.91
N GLY A 407 20.00 2.72 12.20
CA GLY A 407 20.37 2.60 10.81
C GLY A 407 20.78 3.90 10.14
N ILE A 408 21.18 3.73 8.90
CA ILE A 408 21.47 4.81 7.96
C ILE A 408 20.62 4.63 6.71
N SER A 409 20.20 5.74 6.12
CA SER A 409 19.48 5.69 4.86
C SER A 409 19.85 6.85 3.95
N SER A 410 19.65 6.64 2.66
CA SER A 410 19.74 7.68 1.65
C SER A 410 18.57 7.50 0.68
N GLN A 411 17.97 8.60 0.30
CA GLN A 411 16.95 8.63 -0.77
C GLN A 411 17.16 9.85 -1.65
N GLY A 412 16.78 9.74 -2.92
CA GLY A 412 16.85 10.86 -3.83
C GLY A 412 15.88 10.71 -4.98
N ASP A 413 15.45 11.87 -5.48
CA ASP A 413 14.60 12.06 -6.64
C ASP A 413 15.24 13.09 -7.56
N PHE A 414 15.35 12.75 -8.83
CA PHE A 414 15.92 13.58 -9.86
C PHE A 414 14.88 13.76 -10.95
N TYR A 415 14.41 14.99 -11.13
CA TYR A 415 13.37 15.33 -12.10
C TYR A 415 13.95 16.14 -13.24
N GLY A 416 13.53 15.80 -14.46
CA GLY A 416 13.69 16.63 -15.63
C GLY A 416 12.32 16.83 -16.29
N GLU A 417 11.79 18.05 -16.24
CA GLU A 417 10.43 18.38 -16.69
C GLU A 417 10.45 19.42 -17.79
N ARG A 418 9.54 19.29 -18.75
CA ARG A 418 9.34 20.22 -19.86
C ARG A 418 7.86 20.49 -20.00
N ILE A 419 7.49 21.75 -20.04
CA ILE A 419 6.09 22.19 -20.06
C ILE A 419 5.89 23.25 -21.12
N VAL A 420 4.74 23.14 -21.82
CA VAL A 420 4.18 24.17 -22.69
C VAL A 420 2.83 24.54 -22.09
N PHE A 421 2.67 25.80 -21.69
CA PHE A 421 1.46 26.27 -21.02
C PHE A 421 0.39 26.82 -21.95
N ALA A 422 0.77 27.26 -23.16
CA ALA A 422 -0.13 27.73 -24.20
C ALA A 422 0.54 27.53 -25.57
N GLU A 423 -0.25 27.52 -26.64
CA GLU A 423 0.15 27.20 -28.01
C GLU A 423 1.42 27.92 -28.50
N ASP A 424 1.49 29.23 -28.34
CA ASP A 424 2.61 30.06 -28.80
C ASP A 424 3.68 30.32 -27.72
N THR A 425 3.67 29.60 -26.61
CA THR A 425 4.63 29.78 -25.52
C THR A 425 5.89 28.93 -25.71
N GLU A 426 7.05 29.51 -25.37
CA GLU A 426 8.29 28.74 -25.33
C GLU A 426 8.19 27.61 -24.33
N ARG A 427 8.75 26.47 -24.70
CA ARG A 427 8.87 25.30 -23.83
C ARG A 427 9.74 25.63 -22.62
N GLN A 428 9.17 25.58 -21.44
CA GLN A 428 9.88 25.79 -20.19
C GLN A 428 10.50 24.50 -19.69
N HIS A 429 11.71 24.61 -19.11
CA HIS A 429 12.44 23.48 -18.57
C HIS A 429 12.64 23.67 -17.07
N PHE A 430 12.28 22.62 -16.31
CA PHE A 430 12.45 22.59 -14.88
C PHE A 430 13.26 21.34 -14.50
N SER A 431 14.12 21.47 -13.52
CA SER A 431 14.85 20.35 -12.94
C SER A 431 14.85 20.47 -11.43
N LEU A 432 14.72 19.36 -10.75
CA LEU A 432 14.82 19.29 -9.30
C LEU A 432 15.67 18.05 -8.94
N ASP A 433 16.81 18.30 -8.34
CA ASP A 433 17.65 17.28 -7.74
C ASP A 433 17.46 17.36 -6.23
N ASP A 434 16.75 16.39 -5.64
CA ASP A 434 16.48 16.32 -4.20
C ASP A 434 17.00 15.01 -3.64
N TYR A 435 18.05 15.06 -2.82
CA TYR A 435 18.56 13.87 -2.15
C TYR A 435 18.93 14.13 -0.70
N SER A 436 18.77 13.10 0.12
CA SER A 436 19.05 13.16 1.54
C SER A 436 19.84 11.94 2.00
N ILE A 437 20.64 12.17 3.04
CA ILE A 437 21.36 11.12 3.77
C ILE A 437 21.07 11.34 5.25
N GLY A 438 20.68 10.29 5.96
CA GLY A 438 20.34 10.39 7.37
C GLY A 438 20.69 9.17 8.18
N ALA A 439 20.74 9.37 9.49
CA ALA A 439 20.87 8.33 10.49
C ALA A 439 19.68 8.37 11.45
N PHE A 440 19.27 7.20 11.92
CA PHE A 440 18.14 7.09 12.83
C PHE A 440 18.37 6.05 13.92
N GLY A 441 17.68 6.27 15.03
CA GLY A 441 17.56 5.30 16.11
C GLY A 441 16.12 5.27 16.60
N GLN A 442 15.60 4.08 16.82
CA GLN A 442 14.28 3.83 17.37
C GLN A 442 14.41 2.80 18.50
N TYR A 443 13.92 3.16 19.64
CA TYR A 443 13.86 2.28 20.80
C TYR A 443 12.41 1.90 21.08
N THR A 444 12.18 0.61 21.29
CA THR A 444 10.88 0.05 21.67
C THR A 444 11.00 -0.57 23.06
N LEU A 445 10.18 -0.10 23.99
CA LEU A 445 9.93 -0.72 25.28
C LEU A 445 8.57 -1.43 25.23
N LYS A 446 8.56 -2.73 25.51
CA LYS A 446 7.37 -3.55 25.55
C LYS A 446 7.27 -4.22 26.92
N LEU A 447 6.38 -3.72 27.76
CA LEU A 447 6.09 -4.30 29.09
C LEU A 447 4.85 -5.20 28.95
N ASP A 448 5.08 -6.47 28.74
CA ASP A 448 4.07 -7.48 28.45
C ASP A 448 3.08 -7.01 27.34
N GLU A 449 1.81 -7.32 27.49
CA GLU A 449 0.75 -6.77 26.62
C GLU A 449 0.16 -5.44 27.13
N TYR A 450 0.65 -4.96 28.27
CA TYR A 450 0.11 -3.80 28.99
C TYR A 450 0.57 -2.47 28.38
N LEU A 451 1.87 -2.31 28.11
CA LEU A 451 2.45 -1.04 27.63
C LEU A 451 3.49 -1.27 26.55
N THR A 452 3.34 -0.58 25.44
CA THR A 452 4.39 -0.48 24.41
C THR A 452 4.68 0.99 24.13
N ILE A 453 5.96 1.37 24.21
CA ILE A 453 6.44 2.72 23.88
C ILE A 453 7.46 2.57 22.73
N ILE A 454 7.26 3.32 21.66
CA ILE A 454 8.20 3.43 20.56
C ILE A 454 8.65 4.89 20.48
N ALA A 455 9.92 5.16 20.75
CA ALA A 455 10.53 6.48 20.64
C ALA A 455 11.60 6.46 19.56
N GLY A 456 11.47 7.32 18.56
CA GLY A 456 12.39 7.40 17.44
C GLY A 456 12.90 8.82 17.22
N LEU A 457 14.19 8.90 16.85
CA LEU A 457 14.82 10.13 16.43
C LEU A 457 15.61 9.87 15.14
N ARG A 458 15.46 10.77 14.18
CA ARG A 458 16.15 10.72 12.91
C ARG A 458 16.76 12.10 12.62
N VAL A 459 17.96 12.11 12.08
CA VAL A 459 18.67 13.31 11.60
C VAL A 459 19.01 13.08 10.14
N ASP A 460 18.57 13.97 9.28
CA ASP A 460 18.86 13.94 7.85
C ASP A 460 19.53 15.23 7.42
N TRP A 461 20.45 15.12 6.50
CA TRP A 461 20.94 16.22 5.70
C TRP A 461 20.38 16.11 4.29
N ASN A 462 19.93 17.23 3.75
CA ASN A 462 19.37 17.32 2.40
C ASN A 462 20.16 18.35 1.60
N ASN A 463 20.37 18.10 0.33
CA ASN A 463 21.17 18.97 -0.54
C ASN A 463 20.56 20.37 -0.75
N ASN A 464 19.22 20.52 -0.60
CA ASN A 464 18.52 21.78 -0.83
C ASN A 464 18.19 22.55 0.48
N TYR A 465 18.12 21.85 1.64
CA TYR A 465 17.48 22.41 2.85
C TYR A 465 18.28 22.21 4.16
N ASP A 466 19.56 21.90 4.09
CA ASP A 466 20.41 21.62 5.24
C ASP A 466 19.92 20.45 6.12
N ALA A 467 20.44 20.37 7.34
CA ALA A 467 20.11 19.31 8.27
C ALA A 467 18.78 19.57 9.00
N PHE A 468 18.03 18.50 9.28
CA PHE A 468 16.80 18.55 10.04
C PHE A 468 16.59 17.30 10.90
N VAL A 469 15.74 17.44 11.91
CA VAL A 469 15.51 16.41 12.93
C VAL A 469 14.03 15.99 12.91
N THR A 470 13.79 14.67 12.85
CA THR A 470 12.47 14.05 12.84
C THR A 470 12.27 13.23 14.12
N PRO A 471 11.67 13.82 15.18
CA PRO A 471 11.25 13.08 16.36
C PRO A 471 9.91 12.41 16.15
N ARG A 472 9.74 11.16 16.65
CA ARG A 472 8.46 10.42 16.63
C ARG A 472 8.28 9.62 17.90
N LEU A 473 7.04 9.57 18.39
CA LEU A 473 6.64 8.86 19.60
C LEU A 473 5.32 8.14 19.35
N HIS A 474 5.27 6.87 19.71
CA HIS A 474 4.03 6.09 19.75
C HIS A 474 3.93 5.40 21.11
N VAL A 475 2.75 5.44 21.69
CA VAL A 475 2.46 4.76 22.96
C VAL A 475 1.20 3.93 22.78
N ARG A 476 1.26 2.67 23.12
CA ARG A 476 0.11 1.77 23.27
C ARG A 476 0.00 1.39 24.74
N PHE A 477 -1.16 1.64 25.32
CA PHE A 477 -1.49 1.31 26.69
C PHE A 477 -2.77 0.48 26.71
N ALA A 478 -2.72 -0.74 27.24
CA ALA A 478 -3.83 -1.66 27.32
C ALA A 478 -4.09 -2.01 28.81
N PRO A 479 -4.86 -1.20 29.54
CA PRO A 479 -5.15 -1.43 30.95
C PRO A 479 -5.86 -2.77 31.20
N CYS A 480 -6.47 -3.34 30.18
CA CYS A 480 -7.01 -4.69 30.14
C CYS A 480 -7.06 -5.17 28.69
N GLU A 481 -7.26 -6.46 28.45
CA GLU A 481 -7.31 -7.09 27.12
C GLU A 481 -8.33 -6.47 26.16
N LYS A 482 -9.38 -5.86 26.72
CA LYS A 482 -10.50 -5.31 25.94
C LYS A 482 -10.41 -3.81 25.65
N THR A 483 -9.51 -3.08 26.32
CA THR A 483 -9.37 -1.62 26.16
C THR A 483 -7.95 -1.29 25.74
N ILE A 484 -7.80 -0.64 24.61
CA ILE A 484 -6.51 -0.23 24.08
C ILE A 484 -6.53 1.27 23.79
N LEU A 485 -5.60 1.99 24.40
CA LEU A 485 -5.35 3.41 24.17
C LEU A 485 -4.07 3.55 23.34
N ARG A 486 -4.08 4.41 22.33
CA ARG A 486 -2.88 4.72 21.54
C ARG A 486 -2.70 6.21 21.42
N LEU A 487 -1.46 6.65 21.54
CA LEU A 487 -1.03 8.03 21.33
C LEU A 487 0.06 8.04 20.27
N ALA A 488 0.02 9.01 19.38
CA ALA A 488 1.05 9.25 18.39
C ALA A 488 1.39 10.74 18.33
N ALA A 489 2.67 11.06 18.21
CA ALA A 489 3.14 12.41 18.00
C ALA A 489 4.43 12.40 17.18
N GLY A 490 4.57 13.29 16.22
CA GLY A 490 5.81 13.40 15.48
C GLY A 490 5.80 14.48 14.42
N LYS A 491 7.00 14.75 13.91
CA LYS A 491 7.23 15.72 12.84
C LYS A 491 7.53 15.02 11.53
N GLY A 492 7.02 15.55 10.44
CA GLY A 492 7.28 15.11 9.09
C GLY A 492 7.86 16.24 8.24
N TYR A 493 8.55 15.86 7.16
CA TYR A 493 9.15 16.76 6.18
C TYR A 493 8.93 16.20 4.78
N ARG A 494 8.81 17.07 3.79
CA ARG A 494 8.65 16.68 2.40
C ARG A 494 9.10 17.80 1.47
N THR A 495 9.79 17.47 0.38
CA THR A 495 10.02 18.39 -0.73
C THR A 495 8.81 18.32 -1.68
N ALA A 496 8.21 19.46 -1.98
CA ALA A 496 7.11 19.55 -2.92
C ALA A 496 7.62 19.56 -4.36
N SER A 497 6.98 18.80 -5.25
CA SER A 497 7.23 18.86 -6.71
C SER A 497 5.98 19.41 -7.40
N LEU A 498 6.01 20.68 -7.78
CA LEU A 498 4.83 21.40 -8.27
C LEU A 498 4.20 20.72 -9.48
N PHE A 499 4.98 20.51 -10.54
CA PHE A 499 4.44 20.03 -11.80
C PHE A 499 4.24 18.51 -11.79
N ALA A 500 5.21 17.75 -11.29
CA ALA A 500 5.11 16.30 -11.18
C ALA A 500 3.83 15.86 -10.45
N GLU A 501 3.41 16.60 -9.41
CA GLU A 501 2.25 16.23 -8.58
C GLU A 501 0.94 16.84 -9.07
N ASN A 502 0.96 17.80 -9.98
CA ASN A 502 -0.23 18.55 -10.39
C ASN A 502 -0.37 18.69 -11.92
N ASN A 503 0.36 17.89 -12.73
CA ASN A 503 0.32 17.99 -14.20
C ASN A 503 -1.07 17.77 -14.80
N TYR A 504 -1.95 16.99 -14.14
CA TYR A 504 -3.35 16.81 -14.52
C TYR A 504 -4.14 18.13 -14.56
N MET A 505 -3.76 19.14 -13.77
CA MET A 505 -4.42 20.47 -13.78
C MET A 505 -4.14 21.28 -15.07
N LEU A 506 -3.29 20.77 -15.96
CA LEU A 506 -3.15 21.32 -17.31
C LEU A 506 -4.41 21.09 -18.17
N SER A 507 -5.33 20.22 -17.74
CA SER A 507 -6.66 20.02 -18.32
C SER A 507 -7.63 21.18 -18.04
N SER A 508 -7.15 22.37 -17.77
CA SER A 508 -7.93 23.60 -17.60
C SER A 508 -7.27 24.77 -18.33
N ALA A 509 -8.06 25.81 -18.69
CA ALA A 509 -7.55 27.03 -19.29
C ALA A 509 -6.82 27.95 -18.30
N ARG A 510 -6.79 27.60 -16.99
CA ARG A 510 -6.16 28.41 -15.95
C ARG A 510 -4.72 28.75 -16.28
N GLU A 511 -4.38 30.04 -16.08
CA GLU A 511 -3.01 30.54 -16.14
C GLU A 511 -2.25 30.08 -14.88
N TRP A 512 -1.09 29.48 -15.08
CA TRP A 512 -0.24 29.06 -13.98
C TRP A 512 0.67 30.21 -13.52
N GLN A 513 0.51 30.60 -12.25
CA GLN A 513 1.39 31.56 -11.59
C GLN A 513 2.08 30.84 -10.43
N PHE A 514 3.41 30.86 -10.41
CA PHE A 514 4.17 30.12 -9.40
C PHE A 514 5.46 30.86 -9.03
N ASP A 515 5.87 30.65 -7.79
CA ASP A 515 7.17 31.13 -7.30
C ASP A 515 8.26 30.16 -7.79
N GLU A 516 9.42 30.67 -8.21
CA GLU A 516 10.52 29.86 -8.72
C GLU A 516 11.17 28.95 -7.66
N HIS A 517 10.91 29.18 -6.37
CA HIS A 517 11.52 28.46 -5.27
C HIS A 517 10.57 27.39 -4.71
N TYR A 518 10.97 26.13 -4.91
CA TYR A 518 10.36 25.01 -4.22
C TYR A 518 10.85 24.98 -2.77
N GLY A 519 9.94 24.87 -1.81
CA GLY A 519 10.26 24.83 -0.41
C GLY A 519 10.06 23.42 0.17
N ARG A 520 10.57 23.23 1.37
CA ARG A 520 10.33 22.02 2.16
C ARG A 520 9.09 22.19 3.00
N GLU A 521 8.09 21.36 2.78
CA GLU A 521 6.91 21.28 3.64
C GLU A 521 7.25 20.65 4.99
N THR A 522 6.64 21.18 6.05
CA THR A 522 6.83 20.67 7.40
C THR A 522 5.50 20.58 8.13
N ALA A 523 5.28 19.50 8.88
CA ALA A 523 4.09 19.39 9.70
C ALA A 523 4.35 18.59 10.98
N TRP A 524 3.61 18.93 12.05
CA TRP A 524 3.41 18.09 13.22
C TRP A 524 2.09 17.35 13.10
N ASN A 525 2.09 16.09 13.47
CA ASN A 525 0.87 15.30 13.59
C ASN A 525 0.76 14.74 15.01
N PHE A 526 -0.44 14.81 15.55
CA PHE A 526 -0.80 14.29 16.87
C PHE A 526 -2.03 13.41 16.72
N GLY A 527 -2.02 12.25 17.34
CA GLY A 527 -3.12 11.29 17.30
C GLY A 527 -3.43 10.69 18.65
N ILE A 528 -4.71 10.50 18.92
CA ILE A 528 -5.22 9.69 20.02
C ILE A 528 -6.25 8.71 19.48
N ASN A 529 -6.17 7.46 19.94
CA ASN A 529 -7.07 6.39 19.55
C ASN A 529 -7.47 5.59 20.77
N VAL A 530 -8.74 5.22 20.82
CA VAL A 530 -9.32 4.32 21.83
C VAL A 530 -10.02 3.18 21.11
N THR A 531 -9.60 1.96 21.37
CA THR A 531 -10.28 0.75 20.88
C THR A 531 -10.85 0.00 22.07
N GLN A 532 -12.16 -0.29 22.02
CA GLN A 532 -12.87 -1.05 23.04
C GLN A 532 -13.50 -2.29 22.43
N TYR A 533 -13.26 -3.45 23.03
CA TYR A 533 -13.89 -4.72 22.69
C TYR A 533 -14.95 -5.06 23.74
N ILE A 534 -16.16 -5.31 23.29
CA ILE A 534 -17.33 -5.58 24.14
C ILE A 534 -17.91 -6.91 23.72
N ASN A 535 -18.00 -7.87 24.64
CA ASN A 535 -18.75 -9.09 24.39
C ASN A 535 -20.23 -8.75 24.33
N LEU A 536 -20.83 -8.92 23.18
CA LEU A 536 -22.24 -8.67 22.96
C LEU A 536 -22.86 -9.98 22.42
N TRP A 537 -23.73 -10.62 23.22
CA TRP A 537 -24.21 -11.97 22.98
C TRP A 537 -23.04 -12.96 22.78
N ASP A 538 -23.03 -13.71 21.71
CA ASP A 538 -22.02 -14.76 21.43
C ASP A 538 -20.79 -14.20 20.67
N ASN A 539 -20.75 -12.91 20.33
CA ASN A 539 -19.71 -12.31 19.51
C ASN A 539 -19.11 -11.04 20.17
N GLU A 540 -17.94 -10.66 19.70
CA GLU A 540 -17.24 -9.45 20.17
C GLU A 540 -17.53 -8.27 19.25
N LEU A 541 -18.05 -7.19 19.81
CA LEU A 541 -18.17 -5.89 19.16
C LEU A 541 -16.87 -5.11 19.36
N MET A 542 -16.20 -4.72 18.27
CA MET A 542 -15.11 -3.75 18.30
C MET A 542 -15.68 -2.35 18.09
N LEU A 543 -15.35 -1.43 19.00
CA LEU A 543 -15.57 0.00 18.83
C LEU A 543 -14.21 0.70 18.81
N ASN A 544 -13.99 1.53 17.81
CA ASN A 544 -12.77 2.30 17.63
C ASN A 544 -13.12 3.77 17.45
N ALA A 545 -12.51 4.64 18.26
CA ALA A 545 -12.66 6.08 18.15
C ALA A 545 -11.28 6.73 18.10
N GLU A 546 -11.10 7.69 17.21
CA GLU A 546 -9.82 8.33 16.99
C GLU A 546 -9.96 9.81 16.66
N TYR A 547 -8.96 10.57 17.05
CA TYR A 547 -8.77 11.96 16.70
C TYR A 547 -7.34 12.19 16.25
N TYR A 548 -7.16 12.85 15.12
CA TYR A 548 -5.88 13.29 14.62
C TYR A 548 -5.89 14.78 14.29
N ARG A 549 -4.78 15.45 14.62
CA ARG A 549 -4.50 16.81 14.21
C ARG A 549 -3.17 16.88 13.48
N THR A 550 -3.20 17.44 12.28
CA THR A 550 -2.00 17.79 11.51
C THR A 550 -1.91 19.30 11.46
N GLU A 551 -0.77 19.87 11.86
CA GLU A 551 -0.52 21.31 11.84
C GLU A 551 0.73 21.61 11.01
N PHE A 552 0.55 22.37 9.94
CA PHE A 552 1.63 22.71 9.01
C PHE A 552 2.43 23.91 9.52
N GLY A 553 3.75 23.85 9.46
CA GLY A 553 4.66 24.99 9.58
C GLY A 553 4.79 25.70 8.24
N ASP A 554 5.22 24.94 7.23
CA ASP A 554 5.38 25.41 5.86
C ASP A 554 4.62 24.46 4.93
N GLN A 555 3.93 25.00 3.93
CA GLN A 555 3.10 24.23 3.01
C GLN A 555 3.11 24.80 1.61
N MET A 556 3.24 23.92 0.59
CA MET A 556 2.96 24.27 -0.81
C MET A 556 1.44 24.36 -1.00
N VAL A 557 0.96 25.49 -1.44
CA VAL A 557 -0.45 25.76 -1.69
C VAL A 557 -0.67 25.96 -3.18
N THR A 558 -1.58 25.19 -3.77
CA THR A 558 -2.15 25.42 -5.09
C THR A 558 -3.50 26.11 -4.90
N ASP A 559 -3.54 27.43 -5.14
CA ASP A 559 -4.68 28.29 -4.84
C ASP A 559 -5.49 28.57 -6.12
N MET A 560 -6.72 28.09 -6.15
CA MET A 560 -7.71 28.32 -7.19
C MET A 560 -8.78 29.36 -6.80
N ASP A 561 -8.66 29.96 -5.61
CA ASP A 561 -9.63 30.93 -5.08
C ASP A 561 -9.26 32.39 -5.36
N ILE A 562 -8.12 32.67 -5.98
CA ILE A 562 -7.70 34.04 -6.33
C ILE A 562 -8.53 34.52 -7.51
N SER A 563 -8.71 33.67 -8.50
CA SER A 563 -9.51 33.92 -9.69
C SER A 563 -9.88 32.59 -10.34
N PRO A 564 -11.06 32.48 -10.97
CA PRO A 564 -11.42 31.26 -11.71
C PRO A 564 -10.51 30.95 -12.89
N ARG A 565 -9.70 31.91 -13.33
CA ARG A 565 -8.78 31.78 -14.48
C ARG A 565 -7.31 31.67 -14.10
N VAL A 566 -7.01 31.61 -12.79
CA VAL A 566 -5.63 31.55 -12.30
C VAL A 566 -5.47 30.35 -11.36
N LEU A 567 -4.41 29.60 -11.56
CA LEU A 567 -3.88 28.64 -10.59
C LEU A 567 -2.60 29.24 -10.02
N LYS A 568 -2.62 29.69 -8.77
CA LYS A 568 -1.42 30.21 -8.13
C LYS A 568 -0.80 29.18 -7.18
N ALA A 569 0.44 28.82 -7.45
CA ALA A 569 1.23 27.96 -6.57
C ALA A 569 2.27 28.79 -5.80
N TYR A 570 2.26 28.71 -4.48
CA TYR A 570 3.18 29.44 -3.61
C TYR A 570 3.47 28.68 -2.32
N PHE A 571 4.58 29.01 -1.70
CA PHE A 571 4.94 28.51 -0.39
C PHE A 571 4.32 29.38 0.69
N SER A 572 3.51 28.77 1.58
CA SER A 572 2.83 29.46 2.67
C SER A 572 3.45 29.06 3.99
N THR A 573 3.88 30.05 4.76
CA THR A 573 4.24 29.96 6.18
C THR A 573 3.04 30.25 7.09
N SER A 574 1.88 30.54 6.50
CA SER A 574 0.64 30.82 7.23
C SER A 574 0.06 29.52 7.78
N ARG A 575 -0.53 29.62 8.97
CA ARG A 575 -1.11 28.47 9.67
C ARG A 575 -2.16 27.74 8.84
N SER A 576 -1.89 26.49 8.54
CA SER A 576 -2.80 25.51 7.93
C SER A 576 -2.89 24.29 8.84
N TYR A 577 -4.07 23.68 8.94
CA TYR A 577 -4.25 22.48 9.75
C TYR A 577 -5.37 21.59 9.24
N ALA A 578 -5.34 20.33 9.69
CA ALA A 578 -6.45 19.41 9.52
C ALA A 578 -6.76 18.71 10.85
N ASP A 579 -8.03 18.71 11.21
CA ASP A 579 -8.60 17.92 12.29
C ASP A 579 -9.46 16.81 11.70
N ASN A 580 -9.27 15.58 12.18
CA ASN A 580 -10.00 14.41 11.77
C ASN A 580 -10.50 13.65 12.99
N VAL A 581 -11.79 13.34 13.00
CA VAL A 581 -12.42 12.46 13.99
C VAL A 581 -13.04 11.30 13.26
N GLN A 582 -12.77 10.05 13.68
CA GLN A 582 -13.42 8.86 13.14
C GLN A 582 -13.91 7.97 14.28
N ILE A 583 -15.10 7.42 14.10
CA ILE A 583 -15.67 6.35 14.93
C ILE A 583 -16.01 5.18 14.02
N GLU A 584 -15.62 3.99 14.43
CA GLU A 584 -15.84 2.75 13.68
C GLU A 584 -16.34 1.66 14.62
N GLY A 585 -17.36 0.92 14.19
CA GLY A 585 -17.85 -0.27 14.85
C GLY A 585 -17.78 -1.48 13.91
N LYS A 586 -17.32 -2.62 14.41
CA LYS A 586 -17.27 -3.87 13.67
C LYS A 586 -17.90 -4.98 14.53
N TYR A 587 -18.86 -5.71 13.97
CA TYR A 587 -19.60 -6.74 14.66
C TYR A 587 -19.98 -7.90 13.75
N THR A 588 -19.78 -9.12 14.20
CA THR A 588 -20.32 -10.34 13.56
C THR A 588 -21.68 -10.63 14.19
N LEU A 589 -22.78 -10.35 13.47
CA LEU A 589 -24.14 -10.48 14.00
C LEU A 589 -24.51 -11.95 14.27
N PHE A 590 -24.19 -12.82 13.31
CA PHE A 590 -24.26 -14.28 13.42
C PHE A 590 -23.18 -14.90 12.51
N ARG A 591 -22.97 -16.20 12.63
CA ARG A 591 -21.88 -16.88 11.92
C ARG A 591 -21.94 -16.60 10.41
N GLY A 592 -20.89 -15.93 9.91
CA GLY A 592 -20.70 -15.57 8.51
C GLY A 592 -21.30 -14.22 8.10
N PHE A 593 -21.99 -13.48 8.99
CA PHE A 593 -22.54 -12.17 8.70
C PHE A 593 -21.82 -11.06 9.49
N ASP A 594 -20.98 -10.31 8.80
CA ASP A 594 -20.19 -9.21 9.35
C ASP A 594 -20.77 -7.86 8.97
N ILE A 595 -20.81 -6.95 9.92
CA ILE A 595 -21.23 -5.56 9.76
C ILE A 595 -20.05 -4.67 10.18
N THR A 596 -19.66 -3.73 9.32
CA THR A 596 -18.75 -2.63 9.66
C THR A 596 -19.47 -1.32 9.40
N ALA A 597 -19.47 -0.43 10.37
CA ALA A 597 -20.03 0.92 10.22
C ALA A 597 -19.00 1.94 10.72
N ALA A 598 -18.76 2.98 9.94
CA ALA A 598 -17.82 4.03 10.30
C ALA A 598 -18.39 5.40 9.93
N TRP A 599 -18.03 6.39 10.75
CA TRP A 599 -18.33 7.77 10.50
C TRP A 599 -17.09 8.61 10.76
N ARG A 600 -16.75 9.46 9.80
CA ARG A 600 -15.60 10.35 9.88
C ARG A 600 -16.01 11.80 9.60
N TRP A 601 -15.45 12.72 10.37
CA TRP A 601 -15.56 14.14 10.17
C TRP A 601 -14.17 14.74 9.93
N ASN A 602 -14.09 15.64 8.93
CA ASN A 602 -12.87 16.31 8.49
C ASN A 602 -13.02 17.83 8.56
N GLU A 603 -12.07 18.50 9.18
CA GLU A 603 -11.92 19.94 9.09
C GLU A 603 -10.50 20.28 8.63
N ALA A 604 -10.31 20.42 7.30
CA ALA A 604 -9.04 20.83 6.72
C ALA A 604 -9.11 22.30 6.30
N LYS A 605 -8.29 23.15 6.92
CA LYS A 605 -8.24 24.59 6.65
C LYS A 605 -6.87 25.01 6.16
N GLN A 606 -6.87 25.74 5.05
CA GLN A 606 -5.69 26.36 4.44
C GLN A 606 -5.86 27.88 4.38
N THR A 607 -4.76 28.62 4.37
CA THR A 607 -4.77 30.05 4.09
C THR A 607 -4.69 30.25 2.59
N LEU A 608 -5.82 30.63 1.99
CA LEU A 608 -6.03 30.87 0.56
C LEU A 608 -6.42 32.33 0.35
N GLY A 609 -5.77 33.04 -0.55
CA GLY A 609 -6.02 34.46 -0.79
C GLY A 609 -5.89 35.31 0.48
N GLY A 610 -4.98 34.97 1.38
CA GLY A 610 -4.78 35.66 2.67
C GLY A 610 -5.86 35.39 3.73
N ARG A 611 -6.83 34.51 3.47
CA ARG A 611 -7.90 34.15 4.39
C ARG A 611 -7.88 32.64 4.69
N ARG A 612 -8.13 32.27 5.94
CA ARG A 612 -8.26 30.85 6.31
C ARG A 612 -9.62 30.33 5.87
N ARG A 613 -9.59 29.39 4.92
CA ARG A 613 -10.78 28.77 4.32
C ARG A 613 -10.71 27.25 4.44
N GLN A 614 -11.87 26.61 4.34
CA GLN A 614 -11.96 25.16 4.15
C GLN A 614 -11.25 24.79 2.85
N ARG A 615 -10.48 23.70 2.87
CA ARG A 615 -9.89 23.14 1.65
C ARG A 615 -11.01 22.80 0.66
N PRO A 616 -10.90 23.19 -0.64
CA PRO A 616 -11.93 22.89 -1.62
C PRO A 616 -11.91 21.41 -2.03
N LEU A 617 -13.01 20.95 -2.61
CA LEU A 617 -13.21 19.62 -3.19
C LEU A 617 -12.99 18.47 -2.19
N VAL A 618 -13.26 18.71 -0.91
CA VAL A 618 -13.16 17.74 0.18
C VAL A 618 -14.46 17.72 0.95
N SER A 619 -15.06 16.53 1.08
CA SER A 619 -16.25 16.31 1.89
C SER A 619 -15.97 16.56 3.38
N ARG A 620 -16.87 17.27 4.07
CA ARG A 620 -16.76 17.56 5.51
C ARG A 620 -16.92 16.33 6.38
N TYR A 621 -17.71 15.36 5.92
CA TYR A 621 -17.88 14.08 6.60
C TYR A 621 -17.99 12.93 5.59
N LYS A 622 -17.69 11.74 6.07
CA LYS A 622 -17.91 10.51 5.33
C LYS A 622 -18.44 9.42 6.24
N GLY A 623 -19.47 8.72 5.80
CA GLY A 623 -19.99 7.52 6.42
C GLY A 623 -19.76 6.30 5.53
N LEU A 624 -19.49 5.16 6.13
CA LEU A 624 -19.37 3.87 5.44
C LEU A 624 -20.12 2.81 6.22
N VAL A 625 -20.95 2.03 5.54
CA VAL A 625 -21.54 0.80 6.08
C VAL A 625 -21.22 -0.32 5.11
N THR A 626 -20.55 -1.36 5.62
CA THR A 626 -20.22 -2.57 4.83
C THR A 626 -20.92 -3.78 5.47
N LEU A 627 -21.60 -4.56 4.64
CA LEU A 627 -22.27 -5.79 5.00
C LEU A 627 -21.63 -6.94 4.21
N SER A 628 -21.25 -8.01 4.87
CA SER A 628 -20.66 -9.18 4.24
C SER A 628 -21.30 -10.44 4.81
N TYR A 629 -21.86 -11.30 3.95
CA TYR A 629 -22.41 -12.58 4.35
C TYR A 629 -21.75 -13.72 3.58
N VAL A 630 -21.14 -14.63 4.30
CA VAL A 630 -20.54 -15.87 3.77
C VAL A 630 -21.35 -17.05 4.27
N THR A 631 -21.87 -17.88 3.35
CA THR A 631 -22.65 -19.07 3.71
C THR A 631 -21.80 -20.09 4.51
N PRO A 632 -22.41 -20.95 5.36
CA PRO A 632 -21.67 -21.86 6.24
C PRO A 632 -20.63 -22.75 5.54
N LEU A 633 -20.92 -23.18 4.31
CA LEU A 633 -20.00 -23.98 3.48
C LEU A 633 -19.02 -23.12 2.65
N LYS A 634 -18.99 -21.81 2.88
CA LYS A 634 -18.17 -20.83 2.11
C LYS A 634 -18.35 -20.93 0.59
N THR A 635 -19.52 -21.38 0.13
CA THR A 635 -19.79 -21.54 -1.32
C THR A 635 -20.38 -20.31 -1.95
N TRP A 636 -21.04 -19.44 -1.19
CA TRP A 636 -21.57 -18.16 -1.63
C TRP A 636 -21.13 -17.05 -0.66
N GLN A 637 -20.84 -15.90 -1.24
CA GLN A 637 -20.55 -14.68 -0.50
C GLN A 637 -21.36 -13.54 -1.11
N PHE A 638 -21.92 -12.70 -0.26
CA PHE A 638 -22.71 -11.52 -0.61
C PHE A 638 -22.11 -10.33 0.11
N ASP A 639 -21.69 -9.34 -0.63
CA ASP A 639 -21.07 -8.13 -0.11
C ASP A 639 -21.88 -6.91 -0.59
N ALA A 640 -22.08 -5.94 0.30
CA ALA A 640 -22.69 -4.67 -0.04
C ALA A 640 -22.04 -3.57 0.78
N ASN A 641 -21.84 -2.41 0.18
CA ASN A 641 -21.41 -1.22 0.89
C ASN A 641 -22.23 0.01 0.51
N VAL A 642 -22.37 0.91 1.48
CA VAL A 642 -23.01 2.21 1.31
C VAL A 642 -22.03 3.26 1.81
N GLN A 643 -21.72 4.22 0.96
CA GLN A 643 -20.90 5.38 1.29
C GLN A 643 -21.78 6.62 1.34
N PHE A 644 -21.65 7.39 2.41
CA PHE A 644 -22.29 8.69 2.59
C PHE A 644 -21.20 9.75 2.48
N ASN A 645 -21.22 10.56 1.42
CA ASN A 645 -20.26 11.64 1.22
C ASN A 645 -20.95 12.96 1.56
N GLY A 646 -20.33 13.75 2.41
CA GLY A 646 -20.87 15.03 2.87
C GLY A 646 -20.66 16.14 1.86
N SER A 647 -21.34 17.26 2.11
CA SER A 647 -21.11 18.50 1.36
C SER A 647 -19.68 19.04 1.54
N GLY A 648 -19.23 19.84 0.61
CA GLY A 648 -17.93 20.49 0.66
C GLY A 648 -17.89 21.78 -0.15
N ARG A 649 -16.77 22.46 -0.11
CA ARG A 649 -16.59 23.75 -0.80
C ARG A 649 -16.06 23.52 -2.22
N ILE A 650 -16.56 24.32 -3.18
CA ILE A 650 -16.03 24.44 -4.54
C ILE A 650 -15.14 25.71 -4.59
N PRO A 651 -14.01 25.70 -5.35
CA PRO A 651 -13.25 26.91 -5.64
C PRO A 651 -14.12 28.00 -6.29
N THR A 652 -13.75 29.27 -6.12
CA THR A 652 -14.55 30.37 -6.68
C THR A 652 -14.61 30.32 -8.21
N THR A 653 -15.81 30.46 -8.75
CA THR A 653 -16.08 30.73 -10.17
C THR A 653 -16.59 32.17 -10.40
N GLU A 654 -16.56 33.00 -9.34
CA GLU A 654 -16.96 34.40 -9.42
C GLU A 654 -16.08 35.18 -10.42
N GLY A 655 -16.72 35.81 -11.36
CA GLY A 655 -16.05 36.53 -12.49
C GLY A 655 -16.07 35.77 -13.82
N ASN A 656 -16.61 34.55 -13.86
CA ASN A 656 -17.01 33.90 -15.10
C ASN A 656 -18.37 34.44 -15.59
N PRO A 657 -18.75 34.25 -16.87
CA PRO A 657 -20.14 34.37 -17.33
C PRO A 657 -21.08 33.53 -16.48
N GLU A 658 -22.36 33.99 -16.38
CA GLU A 658 -23.37 33.35 -15.51
C GLU A 658 -23.54 31.84 -15.80
N GLU A 659 -23.49 31.45 -17.08
CA GLU A 659 -23.57 30.07 -17.55
C GLU A 659 -22.42 29.18 -17.10
N TYR A 660 -21.25 29.74 -16.82
CA TYR A 660 -20.04 29.06 -16.35
C TYR A 660 -19.78 29.24 -14.86
N MET A 661 -20.73 29.83 -14.12
CA MET A 661 -20.66 29.90 -12.68
C MET A 661 -21.11 28.59 -12.05
N ARG A 662 -20.52 28.23 -10.92
CA ARG A 662 -20.89 27.11 -10.07
C ARG A 662 -21.20 27.60 -8.67
N ASP A 663 -21.98 26.82 -7.94
CA ASP A 663 -22.24 27.06 -6.53
C ASP A 663 -20.94 27.03 -5.71
N THR A 664 -20.94 27.71 -4.58
CA THR A 664 -19.78 27.77 -3.68
C THR A 664 -19.55 26.49 -2.86
N GLU A 665 -20.57 25.64 -2.78
CA GLU A 665 -20.55 24.34 -2.09
C GLU A 665 -21.26 23.31 -2.96
N PHE A 666 -20.82 22.06 -2.89
CA PHE A 666 -21.50 20.91 -3.43
C PHE A 666 -22.28 20.18 -2.34
N ASP A 667 -23.39 19.56 -2.71
CA ASP A 667 -24.23 18.80 -1.83
C ASP A 667 -23.65 17.41 -1.51
N GLY A 668 -24.09 16.83 -0.39
CA GLY A 668 -23.73 15.46 -0.03
C GLY A 668 -24.46 14.44 -0.91
N TYR A 669 -23.79 13.32 -1.18
CA TYR A 669 -24.33 12.24 -2.02
C TYR A 669 -24.04 10.86 -1.42
N GLN A 670 -24.69 9.83 -1.99
CA GLN A 670 -24.58 8.45 -1.52
C GLN A 670 -24.18 7.53 -2.67
N MET A 671 -23.30 6.58 -2.38
CA MET A 671 -22.89 5.53 -3.30
C MET A 671 -23.28 4.17 -2.74
N TYR A 672 -23.82 3.30 -3.57
CA TYR A 672 -24.24 1.95 -3.21
C TYR A 672 -23.56 0.95 -4.14
N ASN A 673 -22.84 -0.02 -3.58
CA ASN A 673 -22.18 -1.07 -4.33
C ASN A 673 -22.57 -2.43 -3.77
N ALA A 674 -22.68 -3.44 -4.64
CA ALA A 674 -22.99 -4.81 -4.23
C ALA A 674 -22.26 -5.83 -5.10
N GLN A 675 -21.84 -6.93 -4.51
CA GLN A 675 -21.22 -8.05 -5.20
C GLN A 675 -21.74 -9.39 -4.68
N ILE A 676 -21.85 -10.36 -5.56
CA ILE A 676 -22.08 -11.77 -5.26
C ILE A 676 -20.92 -12.59 -5.78
N THR A 677 -20.41 -13.50 -4.97
CA THR A 677 -19.33 -14.42 -5.36
C THR A 677 -19.75 -15.85 -5.12
N LYS A 678 -19.56 -16.71 -6.13
CA LYS A 678 -19.72 -18.16 -6.02
C LYS A 678 -18.36 -18.81 -6.01
N TRP A 679 -18.05 -19.52 -4.94
CA TRP A 679 -16.78 -20.24 -4.75
C TRP A 679 -16.93 -21.71 -5.11
N PHE A 680 -15.94 -22.24 -5.81
CA PHE A 680 -15.71 -23.65 -6.11
C PHE A 680 -14.30 -24.04 -5.62
N ARG A 681 -13.90 -25.29 -5.76
CA ARG A 681 -12.63 -25.78 -5.22
C ARG A 681 -11.40 -25.00 -5.72
N HIS A 682 -11.32 -24.73 -7.03
CA HIS A 682 -10.15 -24.10 -7.67
C HIS A 682 -10.50 -22.81 -8.41
N TRP A 683 -11.75 -22.39 -8.41
CA TRP A 683 -12.19 -21.19 -9.13
C TRP A 683 -13.38 -20.52 -8.45
N SER A 684 -13.57 -19.26 -8.75
CA SER A 684 -14.75 -18.52 -8.33
C SER A 684 -15.23 -17.60 -9.43
N ILE A 685 -16.54 -17.42 -9.50
CA ILE A 685 -17.18 -16.40 -10.33
C ILE A 685 -17.70 -15.33 -9.40
N TYR A 686 -17.50 -14.08 -9.75
CA TYR A 686 -18.08 -12.94 -9.07
C TYR A 686 -18.75 -12.01 -10.07
N ALA A 687 -19.84 -11.37 -9.64
CA ALA A 687 -20.53 -10.36 -10.40
C ALA A 687 -21.04 -9.28 -9.44
N GLY A 688 -21.06 -8.05 -9.89
CA GLY A 688 -21.49 -6.95 -9.03
C GLY A 688 -21.91 -5.72 -9.81
N VAL A 689 -22.33 -4.74 -9.04
CA VAL A 689 -22.76 -3.43 -9.51
C VAL A 689 -22.13 -2.37 -8.63
N GLU A 690 -21.45 -1.43 -9.24
CA GLU A 690 -21.00 -0.19 -8.61
C GLU A 690 -21.98 0.94 -8.91
N ASN A 691 -22.09 1.88 -7.98
CA ASN A 691 -22.97 3.04 -8.12
C ASN A 691 -24.44 2.65 -8.47
N ILE A 692 -25.05 1.75 -7.71
CA ILE A 692 -26.44 1.29 -7.92
C ILE A 692 -27.42 2.48 -7.97
N GLY A 693 -27.12 3.55 -7.18
CA GLY A 693 -27.92 4.77 -7.11
C GLY A 693 -27.88 5.62 -8.39
N ASN A 694 -26.95 5.33 -9.29
CA ASN A 694 -26.73 6.07 -10.53
C ASN A 694 -26.45 7.57 -10.32
N PHE A 695 -25.74 7.90 -9.24
CA PHE A 695 -25.35 9.27 -8.95
C PHE A 695 -24.11 9.65 -9.76
N MET A 696 -24.14 10.79 -10.44
CA MET A 696 -23.00 11.41 -11.13
C MET A 696 -22.92 12.87 -10.73
N GLN A 697 -21.74 13.45 -10.82
CA GLN A 697 -21.58 14.88 -10.70
C GLN A 697 -22.18 15.56 -11.93
N ASP A 698 -23.09 16.50 -11.71
CA ASP A 698 -23.63 17.32 -12.79
C ASP A 698 -22.55 18.28 -13.33
N ASP A 699 -22.50 18.47 -14.66
CA ASP A 699 -21.61 19.39 -15.36
C ASP A 699 -20.15 19.37 -14.85
N PRO A 700 -19.42 18.25 -14.95
CA PRO A 700 -18.08 18.12 -14.40
C PRO A 700 -17.04 19.04 -15.08
N ILE A 701 -17.31 19.44 -16.33
CA ILE A 701 -16.46 20.31 -17.13
C ILE A 701 -17.13 21.69 -17.30
N ILE A 702 -16.41 22.75 -17.00
CA ILE A 702 -16.85 24.13 -17.23
C ILE A 702 -16.46 24.51 -18.65
N ALA A 703 -17.38 25.12 -19.41
CA ALA A 703 -17.18 25.54 -20.81
C ALA A 703 -16.67 24.40 -21.71
N GLY A 704 -17.26 23.19 -21.60
CA GLY A 704 -16.94 22.06 -22.48
C GLY A 704 -17.24 22.32 -23.95
N ASP A 705 -18.18 23.19 -24.24
CA ASP A 705 -18.55 23.66 -25.58
C ASP A 705 -17.47 24.55 -26.24
N ASP A 706 -16.55 25.15 -25.45
CA ASP A 706 -15.41 25.94 -25.91
C ASP A 706 -14.11 25.52 -25.19
N PRO A 707 -13.59 24.29 -25.45
CA PRO A 707 -12.49 23.72 -24.67
C PRO A 707 -11.13 24.40 -24.90
N TYR A 708 -11.01 25.21 -25.92
CA TYR A 708 -9.83 26.06 -26.18
C TYR A 708 -10.02 27.51 -25.70
N GLY A 709 -11.22 27.81 -25.20
CA GLY A 709 -11.57 29.12 -24.66
C GLY A 709 -11.01 29.38 -23.26
N THR A 710 -11.19 30.64 -22.83
CA THR A 710 -10.61 31.14 -21.57
C THR A 710 -11.24 30.55 -20.30
N TYR A 711 -12.45 29.99 -20.40
CA TYR A 711 -13.23 29.55 -19.26
C TYR A 711 -13.21 28.02 -19.05
N PHE A 712 -12.62 27.28 -19.97
CA PHE A 712 -12.54 25.83 -19.89
C PHE A 712 -11.85 25.35 -18.61
N ASP A 713 -12.52 24.48 -17.84
CA ASP A 713 -11.94 23.92 -16.63
C ASP A 713 -12.53 22.53 -16.27
N GLY A 714 -11.70 21.49 -16.40
CA GLY A 714 -12.00 20.12 -16.00
C GLY A 714 -11.48 19.75 -14.61
N SER A 715 -10.96 20.70 -13.82
CA SER A 715 -10.30 20.40 -12.54
C SER A 715 -11.20 20.46 -11.30
N MET A 716 -12.50 20.76 -11.47
CA MET A 716 -13.42 20.98 -10.34
C MET A 716 -14.26 19.75 -9.96
N ILE A 717 -13.59 18.62 -9.78
CA ILE A 717 -14.27 17.34 -9.53
C ILE A 717 -14.39 17.06 -8.03
N TRP A 718 -15.61 16.75 -7.57
CA TRP A 718 -15.96 16.42 -6.20
C TRP A 718 -16.79 15.13 -6.07
N GLY A 719 -17.37 14.63 -7.17
CA GLY A 719 -18.24 13.48 -7.24
C GLY A 719 -17.78 12.41 -8.24
N PRO A 720 -18.52 11.32 -8.38
CA PRO A 720 -18.29 10.32 -9.42
C PRO A 720 -18.54 10.90 -10.81
N LEU A 721 -17.72 10.50 -11.78
CA LEU A 721 -17.86 10.84 -13.19
C LEU A 721 -18.64 9.77 -13.97
N MET A 722 -18.64 8.52 -13.47
CA MET A 722 -19.30 7.38 -14.07
C MET A 722 -20.64 7.05 -13.38
N SER A 723 -21.62 6.69 -14.17
CA SER A 723 -22.90 6.18 -13.71
C SER A 723 -22.79 4.74 -13.18
N ARG A 724 -23.87 3.98 -13.25
CA ARG A 724 -23.93 2.59 -12.79
C ARG A 724 -23.09 1.66 -13.65
N LYS A 725 -22.13 0.96 -13.03
CA LYS A 725 -21.25 0.01 -13.70
C LYS A 725 -21.54 -1.44 -13.27
N PHE A 726 -21.86 -2.32 -14.22
CA PHE A 726 -21.96 -3.76 -14.01
C PHE A 726 -20.63 -4.42 -14.33
N TYR A 727 -20.29 -5.46 -13.57
CA TYR A 727 -19.08 -6.22 -13.83
C TYR A 727 -19.23 -7.70 -13.54
N VAL A 728 -18.39 -8.49 -14.18
CA VAL A 728 -18.25 -9.93 -13.95
C VAL A 728 -16.79 -10.32 -14.02
N GLY A 729 -16.40 -11.29 -13.20
CA GLY A 729 -15.04 -11.83 -13.27
C GLY A 729 -14.95 -13.30 -12.87
N LEU A 730 -13.87 -13.91 -13.30
CA LEU A 730 -13.49 -15.29 -13.02
C LEU A 730 -12.11 -15.30 -12.37
N ARG A 731 -12.00 -15.96 -11.21
CA ARG A 731 -10.72 -16.25 -10.56
C ARG A 731 -10.49 -17.76 -10.62
N TRP A 732 -9.28 -18.15 -10.94
CA TRP A 732 -8.83 -19.53 -10.91
C TRP A 732 -7.49 -19.62 -10.19
N SER A 733 -7.31 -20.59 -9.32
CA SER A 733 -6.05 -20.84 -8.63
C SER A 733 -5.79 -22.33 -8.47
N LEU A 734 -4.52 -22.68 -8.55
CA LEU A 734 -4.00 -24.00 -8.23
C LEU A 734 -3.04 -23.84 -7.05
N GLU A 735 -3.39 -24.48 -5.95
CA GLU A 735 -2.58 -24.54 -4.73
C GLU A 735 -1.77 -25.85 -4.72
N ARG A 736 -0.71 -25.90 -3.94
CA ARG A 736 0.02 -27.14 -3.70
C ARG A 736 -0.88 -28.06 -2.88
N ASP A 737 -1.12 -29.26 -3.38
CA ASP A 737 -1.65 -30.35 -2.55
C ASP A 737 -0.50 -30.82 -1.64
N TYR A 738 -0.61 -30.61 -0.35
CA TYR A 738 0.28 -31.15 0.69
C TYR A 738 -0.18 -32.53 1.11
#